data_22daa7f91b640dbcbef43d0d68158e15
#
_entry.id   22daa7f91b640dbcbef43d0d68158e15
#
_cell.length_a   1.000
_cell.length_b   1.000
_cell.length_c   1.000
_cell.angle_alpha   90.00
_cell.angle_beta   90.00
_cell.angle_gamma   90.00
#
_symmetry.space_group_name_H-M   'P 1'
#
loop_
_entity.id
_entity.type
_entity.pdbx_description
1 polymer ?
#
loop_
_entity_poly.entity_id
_entity_poly.type
_entity_poly.pdbx_seq_one_letter_code
_entity_poly.pdbx_strand_id
1 'polypeptide(L)'
;MSTTSALGGVIRRREDPALVTGKGLYVDDVKRTGMLHAAFVRSPYAHGRISSIDAAEARSMPGVKAIYTAADVRHLGPLPAQVPVGQVRPLLADGVVKHMGEAVAMVVAATRAQAQDAADAVFVDYDVLEPVIDLKDAASDRAKVHDGLDSNILVSWTSPFGADEEAQAALADQIAVAKARDDTVTVSLEMINQRLLPTAIEPRSVVAEWNSGYGEMTVWSSSQMISAVAGSVGKVLGIPYNQVHGIAPEVGGGFGAKLNVYPDEILVPWASKQLGKAVKYTETRREAAVSTIQGRGWIGTATITGTRDGEVLAYELDAICDMGAYSQNFTVAIPFLGVFVGSGQYKFPTRMKLDCVATHKQTTDAYRGAGRPEAIYYLERIMDTFAREIGMDPAQVRMKNFIPNEDFPAAISPVGFAIDTGDYATNLQAMLDLPAYAEMEAERDRLRSEGKLAGLGLSTYMEVCGFGPSGLVDLGFSWSEYGLPSAFNGSGLVRVNPDGTANVIIGTGPSGQGHKTTWTQIVSQQTGIEMDKIRVTYGDTKEAPVTIGSFGSRSAAVDGSAAFEAAAKVRTKAGKIAAHLLEASEEDIRFADGAAHVAGSPDKSVSWDEIAKVAYQPHLLPEGMEGGMEAHAIFSPANATWPFGTMACLATVDADTGDVKILRWVNVDDCGEVINPMIVDGQIHGGVAQGIGQALFEDAIYDSQGNLLTAGLIDYPMPTAADVPDYELHRTVTPTDVNPMGVKGVGEAGTIGSAQTLVNAVVDALADMGVRHVDMPLRPKRVWQAMQEAQS
;
A
#
# COMPACT_ATOMS: atom_id res chain seq x y z
N MET A 1 -10.10 9.48 -38.77
CA MET A 1 -10.64 9.13 -37.42
C MET A 1 -9.92 10.02 -36.45
N SER A 2 -10.63 10.68 -35.55
CA SER A 2 -10.04 11.56 -34.54
C SER A 2 -9.04 10.73 -33.71
N THR A 3 -7.79 11.17 -33.64
CA THR A 3 -6.77 10.65 -32.72
C THR A 3 -7.26 10.88 -31.30
N THR A 4 -7.99 9.92 -30.71
CA THR A 4 -8.27 9.92 -29.30
C THR A 4 -6.92 9.85 -28.58
N SER A 5 -6.61 10.86 -27.76
CA SER A 5 -5.42 10.86 -26.91
C SER A 5 -5.31 9.51 -26.19
N ALA A 6 -4.16 8.89 -26.19
CA ALA A 6 -3.96 7.62 -25.48
C ALA A 6 -4.13 7.85 -23.97
N LEU A 7 -3.77 9.03 -23.45
CA LEU A 7 -4.05 9.44 -22.06
C LEU A 7 -5.48 9.97 -21.95
N GLY A 8 -6.16 9.64 -20.86
CA GLY A 8 -7.58 9.97 -20.62
C GLY A 8 -8.56 9.05 -21.34
N GLY A 9 -8.10 8.19 -22.24
CA GLY A 9 -8.92 7.23 -22.95
C GLY A 9 -9.26 5.99 -22.13
N VAL A 10 -10.49 5.48 -22.27
CA VAL A 10 -10.91 4.18 -21.70
C VAL A 10 -10.31 3.06 -22.55
N ILE A 11 -9.20 2.52 -22.11
CA ILE A 11 -8.52 1.40 -22.76
C ILE A 11 -8.68 0.14 -21.91
N ARG A 12 -9.16 -0.95 -22.53
CA ARG A 12 -9.25 -2.26 -21.85
C ARG A 12 -7.88 -2.75 -21.45
N ARG A 13 -7.79 -3.39 -20.30
CA ARG A 13 -6.52 -3.90 -19.76
C ARG A 13 -5.96 -4.97 -20.71
N ARG A 14 -4.73 -4.77 -21.16
CA ARG A 14 -4.02 -5.65 -22.13
C ARG A 14 -3.56 -6.96 -21.50
N GLU A 15 -3.38 -6.98 -20.19
CA GLU A 15 -3.03 -8.14 -19.39
C GLU A 15 -4.20 -9.11 -19.18
N ASP A 16 -5.44 -8.65 -19.17
CA ASP A 16 -6.62 -9.45 -18.83
C ASP A 16 -6.83 -10.69 -19.69
N PRO A 17 -6.65 -10.68 -21.02
CA PRO A 17 -6.84 -11.88 -21.82
C PRO A 17 -5.95 -13.06 -21.43
N ALA A 18 -4.72 -12.80 -20.97
CA ALA A 18 -3.83 -13.85 -20.48
C ALA A 18 -4.27 -14.33 -19.08
N LEU A 19 -4.64 -13.41 -18.20
CA LEU A 19 -5.03 -13.72 -16.81
C LEU A 19 -6.33 -14.51 -16.76
N VAL A 20 -7.39 -14.07 -17.45
CA VAL A 20 -8.71 -14.76 -17.41
C VAL A 20 -8.73 -16.09 -18.17
N THR A 21 -7.73 -16.37 -18.99
CA THR A 21 -7.59 -17.65 -19.71
C THR A 21 -6.56 -18.58 -19.07
N GLY A 22 -6.08 -18.28 -17.85
CA GLY A 22 -5.13 -19.09 -17.10
C GLY A 22 -3.73 -19.17 -17.73
N LYS A 23 -3.34 -18.15 -18.51
CA LYS A 23 -2.00 -18.05 -19.13
C LYS A 23 -1.07 -17.12 -18.37
N GLY A 24 -1.53 -16.48 -17.30
CA GLY A 24 -0.68 -15.75 -16.37
C GLY A 24 0.30 -16.72 -15.71
N LEU A 25 1.55 -16.29 -15.55
CA LEU A 25 2.59 -17.08 -14.86
C LEU A 25 2.81 -16.50 -13.49
N TYR A 26 2.49 -17.25 -12.45
CA TYR A 26 2.73 -16.92 -11.04
C TYR A 26 3.94 -17.70 -10.51
N VAL A 27 4.44 -17.30 -9.33
CA VAL A 27 5.63 -17.96 -8.76
C VAL A 27 5.39 -19.45 -8.50
N ASP A 28 4.16 -19.84 -8.09
CA ASP A 28 3.85 -21.26 -7.88
C ASP A 28 3.79 -22.08 -9.19
N ASP A 29 3.68 -21.44 -10.35
CA ASP A 29 3.77 -22.11 -11.67
C ASP A 29 5.20 -22.39 -12.09
N VAL A 30 6.21 -21.71 -11.50
CA VAL A 30 7.62 -21.92 -11.84
C VAL A 30 8.06 -23.32 -11.47
N LYS A 31 8.61 -24.06 -12.46
CA LYS A 31 9.13 -25.42 -12.32
C LYS A 31 10.58 -25.50 -12.76
N ARG A 32 11.39 -26.24 -12.01
CA ARG A 32 12.81 -26.51 -12.31
C ARG A 32 13.08 -28.01 -12.21
N THR A 33 13.99 -28.51 -13.02
CA THR A 33 14.36 -29.93 -13.03
C THR A 33 14.97 -30.32 -11.69
N GLY A 34 14.41 -31.35 -11.05
CA GLY A 34 14.89 -31.81 -9.75
C GLY A 34 14.67 -30.84 -8.59
N MET A 35 13.72 -29.92 -8.72
CA MET A 35 13.37 -28.94 -7.71
C MET A 35 12.90 -29.62 -6.43
N LEU A 36 13.36 -29.10 -5.29
CA LEU A 36 12.96 -29.48 -3.95
C LEU A 36 11.91 -28.51 -3.40
N HIS A 37 11.23 -28.93 -2.34
CA HIS A 37 10.19 -28.13 -1.70
C HIS A 37 10.51 -27.91 -0.22
N ALA A 38 10.28 -26.68 0.25
CA ALA A 38 10.42 -26.31 1.66
C ALA A 38 9.06 -26.27 2.35
N ALA A 39 9.05 -26.59 3.65
CA ALA A 39 7.96 -26.33 4.59
C ALA A 39 8.55 -25.82 5.90
N PHE A 40 7.78 -25.02 6.65
CA PHE A 40 8.23 -24.44 7.92
C PHE A 40 7.51 -25.06 9.11
N VAL A 41 8.29 -25.42 10.14
CA VAL A 41 7.76 -25.71 11.46
C VAL A 41 7.52 -24.40 12.16
N ARG A 42 6.28 -24.14 12.57
CA ARG A 42 5.87 -22.88 13.15
C ARG A 42 5.42 -23.02 14.59
N SER A 43 5.71 -22.03 15.42
CA SER A 43 5.28 -22.02 16.80
C SER A 43 3.75 -21.97 16.91
N PRO A 44 3.13 -22.85 17.73
CA PRO A 44 1.73 -22.72 18.09
C PRO A 44 1.51 -21.70 19.21
N TYR A 45 2.57 -21.18 19.83
CA TYR A 45 2.52 -20.27 20.97
C TYR A 45 2.95 -18.86 20.58
N ALA A 46 2.35 -17.86 21.22
CA ALA A 46 2.74 -16.47 21.07
C ALA A 46 4.02 -16.13 21.84
N HIS A 47 4.27 -16.76 22.96
CA HIS A 47 5.48 -16.58 23.77
C HIS A 47 5.89 -17.91 24.39
N GLY A 48 7.11 -18.34 24.14
CA GLY A 48 7.60 -19.61 24.69
C GLY A 48 9.11 -19.79 24.47
N ARG A 49 9.77 -20.39 25.44
CA ARG A 49 11.17 -20.78 25.34
C ARG A 49 11.23 -22.13 24.65
N ILE A 50 12.06 -22.25 23.62
CA ILE A 50 12.33 -23.51 22.93
C ILE A 50 13.30 -24.30 23.81
N SER A 51 12.80 -25.36 24.45
CA SER A 51 13.61 -26.25 25.30
C SER A 51 14.39 -27.25 24.47
N SER A 52 13.76 -27.83 23.45
CA SER A 52 14.43 -28.75 22.50
C SER A 52 13.69 -28.83 21.17
N ILE A 53 14.41 -29.23 20.12
CA ILE A 53 13.86 -29.56 18.80
C ILE A 53 14.31 -30.99 18.46
N ASP A 54 13.38 -31.93 18.43
CA ASP A 54 13.64 -33.29 17.98
C ASP A 54 13.15 -33.46 16.53
N ALA A 55 14.09 -33.65 15.63
CA ALA A 55 13.86 -33.85 14.20
C ALA A 55 14.31 -35.26 13.75
N ALA A 56 14.58 -36.21 14.67
CA ALA A 56 15.16 -37.52 14.32
C ALA A 56 14.21 -38.33 13.42
N GLU A 57 12.94 -38.42 13.77
CA GLU A 57 11.91 -39.07 12.95
C GLU A 57 11.79 -38.39 11.58
N ALA A 58 11.58 -37.08 11.57
CA ALA A 58 11.43 -36.29 10.34
C ALA A 58 12.63 -36.45 9.38
N ARG A 59 13.86 -36.49 9.88
CA ARG A 59 15.07 -36.74 9.09
C ARG A 59 15.09 -38.08 8.40
N SER A 60 14.45 -39.12 8.97
CA SER A 60 14.38 -40.46 8.43
C SER A 60 13.28 -40.67 7.39
N MET A 61 12.37 -39.69 7.25
CA MET A 61 11.21 -39.80 6.35
C MET A 61 11.62 -39.79 4.86
N PRO A 62 10.90 -40.55 4.01
CA PRO A 62 11.21 -40.61 2.59
C PRO A 62 11.19 -39.25 1.91
N GLY A 63 12.23 -38.94 1.14
CA GLY A 63 12.33 -37.75 0.34
C GLY A 63 12.91 -36.52 1.07
N VAL A 64 13.05 -36.56 2.39
CA VAL A 64 13.68 -35.47 3.16
C VAL A 64 15.15 -35.31 2.77
N LYS A 65 15.59 -34.09 2.54
CA LYS A 65 16.94 -33.73 2.14
C LYS A 65 17.69 -32.98 3.23
N ALA A 66 17.01 -32.11 3.95
CA ALA A 66 17.58 -31.34 5.03
C ALA A 66 16.50 -30.85 5.99
N ILE A 67 16.87 -30.62 7.25
CA ILE A 67 16.09 -29.91 8.25
C ILE A 67 17.05 -28.92 8.92
N TYR A 68 16.69 -27.65 8.85
CA TYR A 68 17.49 -26.54 9.35
C TYR A 68 16.79 -25.83 10.52
N THR A 69 17.56 -25.48 11.53
CA THR A 69 17.14 -24.77 12.74
C THR A 69 17.89 -23.43 12.85
N ALA A 70 17.60 -22.64 13.88
CA ALA A 70 18.34 -21.40 14.16
C ALA A 70 19.87 -21.63 14.26
N ALA A 71 20.31 -22.80 14.79
CA ALA A 71 21.73 -23.13 14.89
C ALA A 71 22.44 -23.16 13.52
N ASP A 72 21.74 -23.56 12.47
CA ASP A 72 22.28 -23.67 11.12
C ASP A 72 22.40 -22.31 10.42
N VAL A 73 21.56 -21.34 10.78
CA VAL A 73 21.40 -20.07 10.05
C VAL A 73 21.78 -18.82 10.89
N ARG A 74 22.08 -18.97 12.17
CA ARG A 74 22.46 -17.86 13.07
C ARG A 74 23.58 -16.99 12.51
N HIS A 75 24.53 -17.59 11.79
CA HIS A 75 25.67 -16.90 11.19
C HIS A 75 25.27 -15.94 10.05
N LEU A 76 24.04 -16.05 9.51
CA LEU A 76 23.52 -15.15 8.48
C LEU A 76 23.02 -13.83 9.05
N GLY A 77 22.83 -13.74 10.37
CA GLY A 77 22.24 -12.57 11.02
C GLY A 77 20.71 -12.51 10.90
N PRO A 78 20.11 -11.44 11.39
CA PRO A 78 18.67 -11.20 11.30
C PRO A 78 18.26 -10.78 9.91
N LEU A 79 16.92 -10.75 9.69
CA LEU A 79 16.32 -10.22 8.46
C LEU A 79 16.64 -8.73 8.33
N PRO A 80 17.11 -8.24 7.16
CA PRO A 80 17.30 -6.81 6.97
C PRO A 80 15.98 -6.03 7.14
N ALA A 81 16.00 -4.97 7.94
CA ALA A 81 14.88 -4.04 8.14
C ALA A 81 15.28 -2.64 7.67
N GLN A 82 14.33 -1.88 7.10
CA GLN A 82 14.62 -0.52 6.62
C GLN A 82 14.58 0.52 7.74
N VAL A 83 13.73 0.29 8.73
CA VAL A 83 13.60 1.13 9.92
C VAL A 83 13.78 0.23 11.15
N PRO A 84 15.03 -0.10 11.54
CA PRO A 84 15.32 -1.10 12.56
C PRO A 84 15.19 -0.53 13.97
N VAL A 85 14.01 -0.05 14.31
CA VAL A 85 13.68 0.41 15.68
C VAL A 85 13.11 -0.76 16.46
N GLY A 86 13.70 -1.06 17.60
CA GLY A 86 13.34 -2.21 18.41
C GLY A 86 14.09 -3.49 17.97
N GLN A 87 13.45 -4.65 18.15
CA GLN A 87 14.05 -5.94 17.82
C GLN A 87 13.75 -6.34 16.37
N VAL A 88 14.79 -6.58 15.60
CA VAL A 88 14.69 -7.05 14.21
C VAL A 88 14.40 -8.56 14.19
N ARG A 89 13.59 -9.01 13.24
CA ARG A 89 13.13 -10.39 13.11
C ARG A 89 14.28 -11.35 12.78
N PRO A 90 14.46 -12.46 13.53
CA PRO A 90 15.40 -13.51 13.17
C PRO A 90 14.90 -14.30 11.95
N LEU A 91 15.80 -14.99 11.24
CA LEU A 91 15.42 -15.86 10.12
C LEU A 91 14.66 -17.12 10.60
N LEU A 92 15.08 -17.68 11.72
CA LEU A 92 14.37 -18.72 12.49
C LEU A 92 14.46 -18.36 13.96
N ALA A 93 13.41 -18.64 14.74
CA ALA A 93 13.38 -18.38 16.17
C ALA A 93 14.55 -19.04 16.90
N ASP A 94 15.30 -18.26 17.67
CA ASP A 94 16.50 -18.67 18.38
C ASP A 94 16.26 -18.63 19.89
N GLY A 95 15.95 -19.78 20.46
CA GLY A 95 15.72 -19.96 21.88
C GLY A 95 14.37 -19.48 22.43
N VAL A 96 13.73 -18.47 21.84
CA VAL A 96 12.44 -17.96 22.29
C VAL A 96 11.59 -17.59 21.07
N VAL A 97 10.31 -17.97 21.09
CA VAL A 97 9.31 -17.49 20.11
C VAL A 97 8.56 -16.31 20.68
N LYS A 98 8.20 -15.34 19.84
CA LYS A 98 7.63 -14.05 20.22
C LYS A 98 6.26 -13.78 19.60
N HIS A 99 5.79 -14.63 18.68
CA HIS A 99 4.42 -14.61 18.18
C HIS A 99 3.99 -15.98 17.66
N MET A 100 2.69 -16.26 17.70
CA MET A 100 2.13 -17.44 17.06
C MET A 100 2.46 -17.43 15.56
N GLY A 101 2.91 -18.58 15.01
CA GLY A 101 3.30 -18.71 13.61
C GLY A 101 4.76 -18.34 13.29
N GLU A 102 5.56 -17.95 14.29
CA GLU A 102 6.98 -17.74 14.09
C GLU A 102 7.68 -19.02 13.64
N ALA A 103 8.54 -18.92 12.63
CA ALA A 103 9.24 -20.09 12.07
C ALA A 103 10.36 -20.57 13.00
N VAL A 104 10.36 -21.83 13.38
CA VAL A 104 11.34 -22.47 14.28
C VAL A 104 12.32 -23.34 13.51
N ALA A 105 11.85 -24.02 12.46
CA ALA A 105 12.69 -24.84 11.60
C ALA A 105 12.18 -24.81 10.16
N MET A 106 13.07 -25.13 9.20
CA MET A 106 12.74 -25.30 7.79
C MET A 106 13.09 -26.73 7.37
N VAL A 107 12.13 -27.43 6.80
CA VAL A 107 12.29 -28.76 6.22
C VAL A 107 12.36 -28.65 4.71
N VAL A 108 13.30 -29.36 4.06
CA VAL A 108 13.42 -29.43 2.60
C VAL A 108 13.32 -30.89 2.15
N ALA A 109 12.38 -31.21 1.26
CA ALA A 109 12.14 -32.53 0.74
C ALA A 109 11.92 -32.57 -0.78
N ALA A 110 11.79 -33.76 -1.36
CA ALA A 110 11.64 -33.94 -2.80
C ALA A 110 10.29 -33.47 -3.35
N THR A 111 9.24 -33.49 -2.53
CA THR A 111 7.90 -32.97 -2.89
C THR A 111 7.32 -32.12 -1.78
N ARG A 112 6.32 -31.28 -2.14
CA ARG A 112 5.61 -30.42 -1.16
C ARG A 112 4.97 -31.26 -0.04
N ALA A 113 4.29 -32.36 -0.37
CA ALA A 113 3.68 -33.23 0.61
C ALA A 113 4.72 -33.82 1.58
N GLN A 114 5.85 -34.35 1.06
CA GLN A 114 6.92 -34.88 1.90
C GLN A 114 7.55 -33.81 2.80
N ALA A 115 7.68 -32.58 2.33
CA ALA A 115 8.19 -31.48 3.15
C ALA A 115 7.23 -31.16 4.30
N GLN A 116 5.92 -31.16 4.01
CA GLN A 116 4.89 -30.88 5.01
C GLN A 116 4.76 -32.01 6.03
N ASP A 117 4.66 -33.26 5.56
CA ASP A 117 4.59 -34.44 6.45
C ASP A 117 5.80 -34.48 7.41
N ALA A 118 7.00 -34.16 6.88
CA ALA A 118 8.19 -34.13 7.70
C ALA A 118 8.23 -32.90 8.64
N ALA A 119 7.70 -31.77 8.24
CA ALA A 119 7.57 -30.61 9.12
C ALA A 119 6.61 -30.90 10.29
N ASP A 120 5.52 -31.59 10.03
CA ASP A 120 4.55 -32.03 11.05
C ASP A 120 5.13 -33.08 12.02
N ALA A 121 6.14 -33.85 11.59
CA ALA A 121 6.84 -34.84 12.41
C ALA A 121 8.00 -34.23 13.24
N VAL A 122 8.37 -32.98 13.07
CA VAL A 122 9.34 -32.29 13.94
C VAL A 122 8.68 -31.96 15.26
N PHE A 123 9.17 -32.52 16.34
CA PHE A 123 8.69 -32.21 17.68
C PHE A 123 9.48 -31.06 18.29
N VAL A 124 8.77 -30.01 18.75
CA VAL A 124 9.39 -28.88 19.45
C VAL A 124 8.82 -28.83 20.87
N ASP A 125 9.69 -28.90 21.87
CA ASP A 125 9.33 -28.77 23.28
C ASP A 125 9.43 -27.30 23.71
N TYR A 126 8.37 -26.77 24.30
CA TYR A 126 8.26 -25.37 24.72
C TYR A 126 8.00 -25.26 26.23
N ASP A 127 8.76 -24.39 26.88
CA ASP A 127 8.38 -23.80 28.15
C ASP A 127 7.54 -22.54 27.85
N VAL A 128 6.20 -22.67 28.00
CA VAL A 128 5.24 -21.64 27.62
C VAL A 128 5.33 -20.47 28.60
N LEU A 129 5.45 -19.27 28.06
CA LEU A 129 5.55 -18.02 28.83
C LEU A 129 4.29 -17.17 28.64
N GLU A 130 4.04 -16.27 29.59
CA GLU A 130 2.92 -15.32 29.50
C GLU A 130 3.18 -14.28 28.41
N PRO A 131 2.28 -14.11 27.42
CA PRO A 131 2.44 -13.13 26.37
C PRO A 131 1.88 -11.76 26.77
N VAL A 132 2.44 -10.69 26.23
CA VAL A 132 1.93 -9.32 26.31
C VAL A 132 1.07 -9.06 25.08
N ILE A 133 -0.25 -9.04 25.25
CA ILE A 133 -1.22 -8.96 24.15
C ILE A 133 -2.02 -7.64 24.16
N ASP A 134 -2.46 -7.21 25.35
CA ASP A 134 -3.20 -5.95 25.48
C ASP A 134 -2.30 -4.74 25.24
N LEU A 135 -2.77 -3.77 24.46
CA LEU A 135 -1.98 -2.59 24.08
C LEU A 135 -1.73 -1.63 25.26
N LYS A 136 -2.71 -1.45 26.12
CA LYS A 136 -2.57 -0.56 27.28
C LYS A 136 -1.61 -1.18 28.30
N ASP A 137 -1.66 -2.50 28.47
CA ASP A 137 -0.70 -3.23 29.32
C ASP A 137 0.72 -3.19 28.72
N ALA A 138 0.86 -3.36 27.42
CA ALA A 138 2.13 -3.24 26.71
C ALA A 138 2.75 -1.84 26.86
N ALA A 139 1.96 -0.79 26.66
CA ALA A 139 2.40 0.60 26.82
C ALA A 139 2.76 0.97 28.28
N SER A 140 2.23 0.25 29.27
CA SER A 140 2.55 0.46 30.67
C SER A 140 3.89 -0.15 31.12
N ASP A 141 4.54 -0.92 30.23
CA ASP A 141 5.79 -1.65 30.51
C ASP A 141 5.71 -2.63 31.68
N ARG A 142 4.51 -3.08 32.06
CA ARG A 142 4.28 -4.03 33.14
C ARG A 142 5.03 -5.35 32.91
N ALA A 143 5.11 -5.78 31.67
CA ALA A 143 5.94 -6.88 31.20
C ALA A 143 6.60 -6.52 29.87
N LYS A 144 7.83 -6.97 29.65
CA LYS A 144 8.58 -6.68 28.43
C LYS A 144 8.35 -7.75 27.37
N VAL A 145 8.18 -7.33 26.11
CA VAL A 145 8.13 -8.23 24.97
C VAL A 145 9.53 -8.80 24.65
N HIS A 146 10.54 -7.97 24.79
CA HIS A 146 11.95 -8.37 24.61
C HIS A 146 12.78 -7.90 25.82
N ASP A 147 13.58 -8.81 26.38
CA ASP A 147 14.42 -8.54 27.56
C ASP A 147 15.46 -7.44 27.32
N GLY A 148 15.86 -7.24 26.06
CA GLY A 148 16.87 -6.23 25.66
C GLY A 148 16.31 -4.83 25.41
N LEU A 149 15.01 -4.59 25.59
CA LEU A 149 14.40 -3.28 25.39
C LEU A 149 14.15 -2.58 26.72
N ASP A 150 14.47 -1.29 26.78
CA ASP A 150 14.18 -0.44 27.96
C ASP A 150 12.66 -0.20 28.11
N SER A 151 11.92 -0.13 26.99
CA SER A 151 10.48 0.05 26.93
C SER A 151 9.87 -0.77 25.79
N ASN A 152 8.59 -1.19 25.96
CA ASN A 152 7.79 -1.69 24.83
C ASN A 152 7.37 -0.56 23.89
N ILE A 153 7.38 0.71 24.33
CA ILE A 153 7.20 1.87 23.44
C ILE A 153 8.50 2.03 22.66
N LEU A 154 8.47 1.62 21.39
CA LEU A 154 9.65 1.62 20.51
C LEU A 154 10.00 3.03 20.02
N VAL A 155 8.97 3.82 19.71
CA VAL A 155 9.06 5.21 19.26
C VAL A 155 7.71 5.90 19.47
N SER A 156 7.73 7.21 19.75
CA SER A 156 6.55 8.07 19.76
C SER A 156 6.65 9.09 18.64
N TRP A 157 5.73 9.06 17.71
CA TRP A 157 5.63 10.06 16.65
C TRP A 157 4.72 11.20 17.10
N THR A 158 5.15 12.44 16.87
CA THR A 158 4.38 13.64 17.23
C THR A 158 4.19 14.56 16.02
N SER A 159 3.08 15.28 15.97
CA SER A 159 2.87 16.36 15.01
C SER A 159 2.90 17.73 15.70
N PRO A 160 3.34 18.80 15.01
CA PRO A 160 3.98 18.77 13.69
C PRO A 160 5.33 18.05 13.73
N PHE A 161 5.54 17.17 12.75
CA PHE A 161 6.80 16.43 12.66
C PHE A 161 7.98 17.37 12.43
N GLY A 162 9.06 17.16 13.18
CA GLY A 162 10.26 17.99 13.12
C GLY A 162 10.16 19.33 13.85
N ALA A 163 9.06 19.61 14.54
CA ALA A 163 8.94 20.77 15.41
C ALA A 163 9.84 20.62 16.66
N ASP A 164 10.53 21.68 17.02
CA ASP A 164 11.31 21.75 18.25
C ASP A 164 10.42 21.88 19.51
N GLU A 165 11.03 21.86 20.69
CA GLU A 165 10.29 21.97 21.97
C GLU A 165 9.51 23.28 22.10
N GLU A 166 10.02 24.39 21.55
CA GLU A 166 9.37 25.69 21.60
C GLU A 166 8.09 25.68 20.73
N ALA A 167 8.16 25.14 19.52
CA ALA A 167 7.02 25.00 18.62
C ALA A 167 5.97 24.03 19.18
N GLN A 168 6.39 22.93 19.81
CA GLN A 168 5.47 22.00 20.50
C GLN A 168 4.78 22.66 21.71
N ALA A 169 5.50 23.44 22.50
CA ALA A 169 4.94 24.20 23.63
C ALA A 169 3.95 25.28 23.15
N ALA A 170 4.30 26.03 22.10
CA ALA A 170 3.42 27.04 21.51
C ALA A 170 2.11 26.43 20.99
N LEU A 171 2.16 25.25 20.37
CA LEU A 171 0.96 24.51 19.94
C LEU A 171 0.11 24.08 21.15
N ALA A 172 0.74 23.56 22.19
CA ALA A 172 0.04 23.18 23.41
C ALA A 172 -0.67 24.36 24.10
N ASP A 173 0.00 25.51 24.15
CA ASP A 173 -0.58 26.76 24.68
C ASP A 173 -1.77 27.22 23.82
N GLN A 174 -1.65 27.19 22.50
CA GLN A 174 -2.74 27.53 21.58
C GLN A 174 -3.97 26.64 21.80
N ILE A 175 -3.77 25.34 21.96
CA ILE A 175 -4.84 24.36 22.26
C ILE A 175 -5.47 24.66 23.63
N ALA A 176 -4.65 24.95 24.64
CA ALA A 176 -5.14 25.30 25.97
C ALA A 176 -6.00 26.58 25.98
N VAL A 177 -5.58 27.58 25.22
CA VAL A 177 -6.36 28.83 25.03
C VAL A 177 -7.69 28.52 24.34
N ALA A 178 -7.72 27.70 23.30
CA ALA A 178 -8.95 27.30 22.62
C ALA A 178 -9.92 26.60 23.57
N LYS A 179 -9.43 25.69 24.40
CA LYS A 179 -10.24 24.95 25.39
C LYS A 179 -10.79 25.83 26.52
N ALA A 180 -10.09 26.92 26.85
CA ALA A 180 -10.48 27.82 27.92
C ALA A 180 -11.53 28.88 27.51
N ARG A 181 -11.90 28.96 26.24
CA ARG A 181 -12.90 29.91 25.76
C ARG A 181 -14.32 29.49 26.15
N ASP A 182 -15.15 30.44 26.57
CA ASP A 182 -16.54 30.21 26.98
C ASP A 182 -17.49 29.87 25.81
N ASP A 183 -17.10 30.21 24.56
CA ASP A 183 -17.90 30.01 23.35
C ASP A 183 -17.56 28.70 22.60
N THR A 184 -16.71 27.86 23.18
CA THR A 184 -16.28 26.61 22.57
C THR A 184 -17.01 25.39 23.11
N VAL A 185 -17.04 24.35 22.29
CA VAL A 185 -17.48 22.99 22.61
C VAL A 185 -16.30 22.05 22.40
N THR A 186 -16.01 21.21 23.40
CA THR A 186 -14.99 20.17 23.29
C THR A 186 -15.67 18.80 23.27
N VAL A 187 -15.34 18.01 22.25
CA VAL A 187 -15.84 16.64 22.06
C VAL A 187 -14.66 15.69 22.02
N SER A 188 -14.74 14.62 22.80
CA SER A 188 -13.71 13.55 22.81
C SER A 188 -14.35 12.19 22.56
N LEU A 189 -13.63 11.32 21.86
CA LEU A 189 -14.10 9.98 21.51
C LEU A 189 -12.91 9.00 21.56
N GLU A 190 -13.00 7.97 22.40
CA GLU A 190 -12.08 6.84 22.34
C GLU A 190 -12.58 5.89 21.25
N MET A 191 -11.67 5.43 20.37
CA MET A 191 -11.99 4.61 19.21
C MET A 191 -10.94 3.53 18.98
N ILE A 192 -11.38 2.42 18.41
CA ILE A 192 -10.52 1.30 17.99
C ILE A 192 -10.51 1.22 16.48
N ASN A 193 -9.32 1.18 15.90
CA ASN A 193 -9.08 0.79 14.53
C ASN A 193 -8.42 -0.60 14.58
N GLN A 194 -9.22 -1.66 14.44
CA GLN A 194 -8.81 -3.04 14.70
C GLN A 194 -7.75 -3.55 13.75
N ARG A 195 -7.01 -4.59 14.15
CA ARG A 195 -6.03 -5.29 13.30
C ARG A 195 -6.68 -6.01 12.14
N LEU A 196 -6.02 -5.99 10.99
CA LEU A 196 -6.47 -6.60 9.73
C LEU A 196 -5.40 -7.46 9.09
N LEU A 197 -5.85 -8.48 8.34
CA LEU A 197 -5.03 -9.30 7.45
C LEU A 197 -5.13 -8.75 6.01
N PRO A 198 -4.02 -8.42 5.32
CA PRO A 198 -4.08 -7.89 3.95
C PRO A 198 -4.63 -8.84 2.89
N THR A 199 -4.77 -10.09 3.17
CA THR A 199 -5.41 -11.21 2.46
C THR A 199 -5.39 -11.13 0.93
N ALA A 200 -4.18 -11.08 0.33
CA ALA A 200 -4.03 -11.26 -1.11
C ALA A 200 -4.50 -12.67 -1.53
N ILE A 201 -5.21 -12.80 -2.67
CA ILE A 201 -5.73 -14.11 -3.12
C ILE A 201 -4.58 -15.08 -3.42
N GLU A 202 -3.51 -14.64 -4.05
CA GLU A 202 -2.27 -15.40 -4.15
C GLU A 202 -1.51 -15.34 -2.81
N PRO A 203 -1.29 -16.46 -2.08
CA PRO A 203 -0.36 -16.50 -0.98
C PRO A 203 1.07 -16.22 -1.44
N ARG A 204 1.99 -15.88 -0.53
CA ARG A 204 3.40 -15.65 -0.89
C ARG A 204 4.05 -16.95 -1.37
N SER A 205 4.92 -16.85 -2.36
CA SER A 205 5.71 -17.95 -2.88
C SER A 205 7.09 -17.46 -3.29
N VAL A 206 8.09 -18.31 -3.11
CA VAL A 206 9.47 -18.08 -3.53
C VAL A 206 10.05 -19.35 -4.13
N VAL A 207 10.76 -19.18 -5.24
CA VAL A 207 11.60 -20.23 -5.86
C VAL A 207 13.01 -19.67 -5.97
N ALA A 208 14.03 -20.46 -5.62
CA ALA A 208 15.41 -20.07 -5.79
C ALA A 208 16.23 -21.16 -6.46
N GLU A 209 17.15 -20.77 -7.32
CA GLU A 209 18.06 -21.67 -8.02
C GLU A 209 19.48 -21.12 -7.99
N TRP A 210 20.40 -21.86 -7.33
CA TRP A 210 21.82 -21.56 -7.31
C TRP A 210 22.54 -22.23 -8.45
N ASN A 211 23.19 -21.46 -9.30
CA ASN A 211 24.08 -21.93 -10.34
C ASN A 211 25.53 -21.86 -9.89
N SER A 212 26.09 -22.96 -9.41
CA SER A 212 27.45 -23.02 -8.90
C SER A 212 28.52 -22.79 -9.98
N GLY A 213 28.20 -23.06 -11.25
CA GLY A 213 29.11 -22.86 -12.37
C GLY A 213 29.43 -21.40 -12.67
N TYR A 214 28.46 -20.51 -12.43
CA TYR A 214 28.61 -19.07 -12.64
C TYR A 214 28.63 -18.28 -11.32
N GLY A 215 28.33 -18.90 -10.19
CA GLY A 215 28.20 -18.19 -8.91
C GLY A 215 26.96 -17.30 -8.84
N GLU A 216 25.90 -17.65 -9.57
CA GLU A 216 24.69 -16.82 -9.69
C GLU A 216 23.49 -17.44 -8.94
N MET A 217 22.71 -16.56 -8.32
CA MET A 217 21.45 -16.90 -7.68
C MET A 217 20.28 -16.31 -8.49
N THR A 218 19.33 -17.15 -8.91
CA THR A 218 18.05 -16.69 -9.45
C THR A 218 16.97 -16.89 -8.42
N VAL A 219 16.18 -15.82 -8.15
CA VAL A 219 15.09 -15.82 -7.17
C VAL A 219 13.81 -15.35 -7.85
N TRP A 220 12.81 -16.21 -7.92
CA TRP A 220 11.44 -15.82 -8.27
C TRP A 220 10.67 -15.59 -6.97
N SER A 221 10.08 -14.43 -6.81
CA SER A 221 9.26 -14.12 -5.64
C SER A 221 7.99 -13.36 -6.03
N SER A 222 6.88 -13.68 -5.35
CA SER A 222 5.62 -12.94 -5.43
C SER A 222 5.74 -11.64 -4.63
N SER A 223 6.59 -10.71 -5.09
CA SER A 223 7.00 -9.52 -4.37
C SER A 223 6.58 -8.23 -5.08
N GLN A 224 6.22 -7.21 -4.30
CA GLN A 224 6.04 -5.83 -4.75
C GLN A 224 7.39 -5.09 -4.90
N MET A 225 8.49 -5.64 -4.32
CA MET A 225 9.82 -5.04 -4.25
C MET A 225 10.92 -6.06 -4.59
N ILE A 226 10.89 -6.63 -5.78
CA ILE A 226 11.84 -7.69 -6.16
C ILE A 226 13.31 -7.26 -6.08
N SER A 227 13.62 -5.98 -6.30
CA SER A 227 14.97 -5.43 -6.15
C SER A 227 15.44 -5.47 -4.69
N ALA A 228 14.52 -5.28 -3.72
CA ALA A 228 14.84 -5.40 -2.30
C ALA A 228 15.06 -6.86 -1.90
N VAL A 229 14.28 -7.79 -2.45
CA VAL A 229 14.49 -9.24 -2.27
C VAL A 229 15.88 -9.62 -2.79
N ALA A 230 16.21 -9.25 -4.02
CA ALA A 230 17.52 -9.53 -4.62
C ALA A 230 18.68 -8.91 -3.81
N GLY A 231 18.51 -7.65 -3.37
CA GLY A 231 19.50 -6.95 -2.54
C GLY A 231 19.70 -7.61 -1.17
N SER A 232 18.60 -8.01 -0.53
CA SER A 232 18.66 -8.70 0.78
C SER A 232 19.28 -10.08 0.67
N VAL A 233 18.94 -10.85 -0.35
CA VAL A 233 19.57 -12.14 -0.65
C VAL A 233 21.07 -11.95 -0.88
N GLY A 234 21.47 -10.99 -1.70
CA GLY A 234 22.88 -10.68 -1.95
C GLY A 234 23.63 -10.31 -0.66
N LYS A 235 23.08 -9.39 0.13
CA LYS A 235 23.66 -8.93 1.40
C LYS A 235 23.83 -10.06 2.40
N VAL A 236 22.77 -10.82 2.67
CA VAL A 236 22.76 -11.88 3.69
C VAL A 236 23.63 -13.08 3.29
N LEU A 237 23.60 -13.47 2.00
CA LEU A 237 24.36 -14.64 1.52
C LEU A 237 25.78 -14.30 1.03
N GLY A 238 26.19 -13.05 1.09
CA GLY A 238 27.50 -12.59 0.61
C GLY A 238 27.68 -12.76 -0.90
N ILE A 239 26.60 -12.55 -1.69
CA ILE A 239 26.61 -12.65 -3.15
C ILE A 239 26.53 -11.22 -3.73
N PRO A 240 27.44 -10.83 -4.64
CA PRO A 240 27.37 -9.52 -5.30
C PRO A 240 26.02 -9.32 -5.99
N TYR A 241 25.49 -8.08 -5.96
CA TYR A 241 24.16 -7.77 -6.49
C TYR A 241 23.98 -8.17 -7.97
N ASN A 242 25.02 -7.99 -8.79
CA ASN A 242 25.03 -8.39 -10.20
C ASN A 242 25.03 -9.91 -10.44
N GLN A 243 25.20 -10.71 -9.39
CA GLN A 243 25.08 -12.18 -9.42
C GLN A 243 23.75 -12.67 -8.80
N VAL A 244 22.86 -11.76 -8.37
CA VAL A 244 21.53 -12.11 -7.90
C VAL A 244 20.49 -11.63 -8.91
N HIS A 245 19.80 -12.56 -9.54
CA HIS A 245 18.74 -12.28 -10.49
C HIS A 245 17.37 -12.44 -9.80
N GLY A 246 16.72 -11.35 -9.50
CA GLY A 246 15.36 -11.32 -8.95
C GLY A 246 14.31 -11.21 -10.05
N ILE A 247 13.27 -12.03 -9.98
CA ILE A 247 12.16 -12.04 -10.93
C ILE A 247 10.84 -12.06 -10.17
N ALA A 248 10.02 -11.04 -10.35
CA ALA A 248 8.62 -11.02 -9.94
C ALA A 248 7.74 -11.23 -11.19
N PRO A 249 7.19 -12.43 -11.41
CA PRO A 249 6.25 -12.68 -12.50
C PRO A 249 4.90 -11.99 -12.23
N GLU A 250 3.76 -12.54 -12.67
CA GLU A 250 2.47 -12.01 -12.21
C GLU A 250 2.34 -12.13 -10.68
N VAL A 251 1.78 -11.11 -10.04
CA VAL A 251 1.53 -11.09 -8.60
C VAL A 251 0.04 -10.95 -8.34
N GLY A 252 -0.55 -11.95 -7.68
CA GLY A 252 -1.99 -12.09 -7.44
C GLY A 252 -2.51 -11.30 -6.24
N GLY A 253 -2.26 -9.99 -6.24
CA GLY A 253 -2.51 -9.08 -5.13
C GLY A 253 -1.30 -8.91 -4.23
N GLY A 254 -1.14 -7.72 -3.68
CA GLY A 254 -0.05 -7.41 -2.75
C GLY A 254 -0.56 -6.66 -1.53
N PHE A 255 -1.17 -5.51 -1.74
CA PHE A 255 -1.80 -4.64 -0.73
C PHE A 255 -0.88 -4.23 0.43
N GLY A 256 0.45 -4.30 0.22
CA GLY A 256 1.47 -4.11 1.24
C GLY A 256 2.04 -5.41 1.82
N ALA A 257 1.27 -6.50 1.85
CA ALA A 257 1.72 -7.79 2.38
C ALA A 257 2.97 -8.35 1.69
N LYS A 258 3.15 -8.06 0.40
CA LYS A 258 4.27 -8.51 -0.42
C LYS A 258 5.34 -7.42 -0.63
N LEU A 259 5.28 -6.36 0.17
CA LEU A 259 6.27 -5.28 0.20
C LEU A 259 7.51 -5.67 1.02
N ASN A 260 7.28 -6.40 2.10
CA ASN A 260 8.33 -6.85 3.00
C ASN A 260 9.19 -7.95 2.37
N VAL A 261 10.46 -8.03 2.83
CA VAL A 261 11.28 -9.23 2.66
C VAL A 261 11.02 -10.14 3.85
N TYR A 262 10.78 -11.40 3.62
CA TYR A 262 10.44 -12.39 4.65
C TYR A 262 11.56 -13.40 4.84
N PRO A 263 11.62 -14.10 6.01
CA PRO A 263 12.62 -15.13 6.26
C PRO A 263 12.71 -16.20 5.17
N ASP A 264 11.57 -16.60 4.59
CA ASP A 264 11.51 -17.59 3.52
C ASP A 264 12.22 -17.11 2.23
N GLU A 265 12.19 -15.80 1.93
CA GLU A 265 12.88 -15.20 0.77
C GLU A 265 14.41 -15.15 0.94
N ILE A 266 14.92 -15.43 2.14
CA ILE A 266 16.35 -15.59 2.42
C ILE A 266 16.71 -17.06 2.59
N LEU A 267 15.91 -17.81 3.34
CA LEU A 267 16.20 -19.22 3.68
C LEU A 267 16.07 -20.15 2.47
N VAL A 268 15.13 -19.92 1.56
CA VAL A 268 14.96 -20.72 0.34
C VAL A 268 16.15 -20.53 -0.62
N PRO A 269 16.62 -19.32 -0.95
CA PRO A 269 17.88 -19.11 -1.66
C PRO A 269 19.10 -19.72 -0.96
N TRP A 270 19.20 -19.57 0.37
CA TRP A 270 20.28 -20.18 1.14
C TRP A 270 20.27 -21.72 1.02
N ALA A 271 19.12 -22.35 1.20
CA ALA A 271 18.97 -23.79 1.06
C ALA A 271 19.28 -24.27 -0.37
N SER A 272 18.88 -23.52 -1.39
CA SER A 272 19.24 -23.80 -2.79
C SER A 272 20.76 -23.82 -2.98
N LYS A 273 21.47 -22.85 -2.38
CA LYS A 273 22.94 -22.78 -2.42
C LYS A 273 23.60 -23.95 -1.69
N GLN A 274 23.06 -24.34 -0.51
CA GLN A 274 23.59 -25.48 0.27
C GLN A 274 23.39 -26.83 -0.44
N LEU A 275 22.22 -27.03 -1.06
CA LEU A 275 21.84 -28.29 -1.65
C LEU A 275 22.20 -28.44 -3.14
N GLY A 276 22.61 -27.35 -3.79
CA GLY A 276 22.91 -27.33 -5.23
C GLY A 276 21.69 -27.71 -6.11
N LYS A 277 20.47 -27.39 -5.65
CA LYS A 277 19.20 -27.70 -6.29
C LYS A 277 18.27 -26.51 -6.18
N ALA A 278 17.39 -26.34 -7.16
CA ALA A 278 16.31 -25.38 -6.98
C ALA A 278 15.43 -25.79 -5.80
N VAL A 279 14.99 -24.79 -5.01
CA VAL A 279 14.09 -24.99 -3.86
C VAL A 279 12.90 -24.03 -4.01
N LYS A 280 11.69 -24.55 -3.72
CA LYS A 280 10.44 -23.79 -3.72
C LYS A 280 9.78 -23.83 -2.35
N TYR A 281 9.23 -22.69 -1.94
CA TYR A 281 8.26 -22.59 -0.86
C TYR A 281 7.02 -21.82 -1.35
N THR A 282 5.84 -22.30 -1.00
CA THR A 282 4.57 -21.59 -1.18
C THR A 282 3.79 -21.75 0.10
N GLU A 283 3.48 -20.63 0.75
CA GLU A 283 2.70 -20.63 1.98
C GLU A 283 1.25 -21.08 1.74
N THR A 284 0.64 -21.66 2.76
CA THR A 284 -0.80 -21.93 2.79
C THR A 284 -1.56 -20.66 3.22
N ARG A 285 -2.86 -20.61 2.99
CA ARG A 285 -3.71 -19.48 3.45
C ARG A 285 -3.63 -19.31 4.97
N ARG A 286 -3.57 -20.40 5.72
CA ARG A 286 -3.43 -20.37 7.19
C ARG A 286 -2.06 -19.84 7.62
N GLU A 287 -1.00 -20.24 6.95
CA GLU A 287 0.34 -19.68 7.20
C GLU A 287 0.37 -18.19 6.89
N ALA A 288 -0.26 -17.75 5.79
CA ALA A 288 -0.33 -16.33 5.44
C ALA A 288 -0.92 -15.49 6.59
N ALA A 289 -1.96 -15.97 7.29
CA ALA A 289 -2.57 -15.26 8.40
C ALA A 289 -1.62 -15.05 9.60
N VAL A 290 -0.72 -16.01 9.86
CA VAL A 290 0.16 -16.01 11.05
C VAL A 290 1.63 -15.68 10.77
N SER A 291 2.05 -15.63 9.50
CA SER A 291 3.46 -15.40 9.12
C SER A 291 3.66 -14.15 8.26
N THR A 292 2.63 -13.69 7.56
CA THR A 292 2.63 -12.45 6.78
C THR A 292 2.22 -11.28 7.67
N ILE A 293 2.73 -10.09 7.39
CA ILE A 293 2.42 -8.88 8.19
C ILE A 293 0.91 -8.63 8.25
N GLN A 294 0.49 -7.96 9.30
CA GLN A 294 -0.86 -7.44 9.49
C GLN A 294 -0.88 -5.92 9.33
N GLY A 295 -2.06 -5.32 9.28
CA GLY A 295 -2.22 -3.87 9.20
C GLY A 295 -3.07 -3.32 10.34
N ARG A 296 -3.14 -1.98 10.46
CA ARG A 296 -3.95 -1.26 11.44
C ARG A 296 -3.52 -1.55 12.90
N GLY A 297 -4.49 -1.68 13.82
CA GLY A 297 -4.22 -2.03 15.22
C GLY A 297 -3.92 -0.81 16.10
N TRP A 298 -4.77 0.24 16.03
CA TRP A 298 -4.63 1.44 16.87
C TRP A 298 -5.80 1.56 17.85
N ILE A 299 -5.49 2.01 19.07
CA ILE A 299 -6.47 2.42 20.08
C ILE A 299 -6.12 3.84 20.49
N GLY A 300 -7.07 4.77 20.40
CA GLY A 300 -6.75 6.17 20.70
C GLY A 300 -7.97 7.02 20.97
N THR A 301 -7.70 8.19 21.56
CA THR A 301 -8.70 9.23 21.83
C THR A 301 -8.47 10.40 20.89
N ALA A 302 -9.47 10.71 20.08
CA ALA A 302 -9.55 11.92 19.29
C ALA A 302 -10.36 12.98 20.01
N THR A 303 -9.91 14.23 19.97
CA THR A 303 -10.58 15.37 20.61
C THR A 303 -10.62 16.55 19.63
N ILE A 304 -11.79 17.16 19.47
CA ILE A 304 -11.97 18.45 18.77
C ILE A 304 -12.47 19.49 19.78
N THR A 305 -11.88 20.67 19.72
CA THR A 305 -12.39 21.89 20.34
C THR A 305 -12.72 22.90 19.26
N GLY A 306 -13.95 23.38 19.23
CA GLY A 306 -14.41 24.32 18.21
C GLY A 306 -15.56 25.18 18.72
N THR A 307 -15.95 26.17 17.94
CA THR A 307 -17.05 27.07 18.26
C THR A 307 -18.41 26.49 17.83
N ARG A 308 -19.51 27.02 18.38
CA ARG A 308 -20.86 26.55 18.05
C ARG A 308 -21.30 26.91 16.62
N ASP A 309 -20.57 27.79 15.95
CA ASP A 309 -20.77 28.10 14.54
C ASP A 309 -19.88 27.26 13.61
N GLY A 310 -19.23 26.21 14.13
CA GLY A 310 -18.56 25.17 13.37
C GLY A 310 -17.10 25.43 13.03
N GLU A 311 -16.45 26.47 13.55
CA GLU A 311 -15.02 26.68 13.42
C GLU A 311 -14.26 25.74 14.37
N VAL A 312 -13.40 24.88 13.85
CA VAL A 312 -12.51 24.03 14.65
C VAL A 312 -11.26 24.80 15.02
N LEU A 313 -10.97 24.90 16.31
CA LEU A 313 -9.85 25.65 16.86
C LEU A 313 -8.68 24.75 17.27
N ALA A 314 -8.94 23.47 17.50
CA ALA A 314 -7.92 22.49 17.81
C ALA A 314 -8.40 21.07 17.54
N TYR A 315 -7.49 20.23 17.05
CA TYR A 315 -7.63 18.76 16.96
C TYR A 315 -6.48 18.09 17.70
N GLU A 316 -6.80 17.08 18.48
CA GLU A 316 -5.83 16.27 19.21
C GLU A 316 -6.11 14.78 19.00
N LEU A 317 -5.05 14.00 18.80
CA LEU A 317 -5.10 12.53 18.76
C LEU A 317 -3.97 11.95 19.63
N ASP A 318 -4.33 11.19 20.63
CA ASP A 318 -3.40 10.37 21.40
C ASP A 318 -3.74 8.90 21.16
N ALA A 319 -2.83 8.13 20.54
CA ALA A 319 -3.07 6.74 20.17
C ALA A 319 -1.89 5.83 20.49
N ILE A 320 -2.20 4.59 20.84
CA ILE A 320 -1.28 3.47 20.97
C ILE A 320 -1.40 2.62 19.71
N CYS A 321 -0.27 2.40 19.02
CA CYS A 321 -0.19 1.69 17.75
C CYS A 321 0.53 0.36 17.95
N ASP A 322 -0.12 -0.75 17.62
CA ASP A 322 0.41 -2.10 17.79
C ASP A 322 1.43 -2.44 16.71
N MET A 323 2.68 -2.66 17.08
CA MET A 323 3.76 -3.00 16.16
C MET A 323 3.99 -4.50 16.02
N GLY A 324 3.40 -5.29 16.92
CA GLY A 324 3.70 -6.72 17.01
C GLY A 324 5.07 -7.00 17.61
N ALA A 325 5.60 -8.20 17.35
CA ALA A 325 6.78 -8.69 18.05
C ALA A 325 8.12 -8.16 17.50
N TYR A 326 8.16 -7.78 16.21
CA TYR A 326 9.41 -7.43 15.55
C TYR A 326 9.27 -6.21 14.65
N SER A 327 10.34 -5.43 14.55
CA SER A 327 10.49 -4.48 13.47
C SER A 327 10.86 -5.23 12.18
N GLN A 328 10.13 -5.00 11.11
CA GLN A 328 10.38 -5.63 9.83
C GLN A 328 10.77 -4.57 8.80
N ASN A 329 9.97 -4.25 7.80
CA ASN A 329 10.38 -3.31 6.76
C ASN A 329 10.15 -1.85 7.18
N PHE A 330 8.86 -1.47 7.24
CA PHE A 330 8.44 -0.11 7.60
C PHE A 330 7.64 -0.04 8.90
N THR A 331 7.64 -1.08 9.71
CA THR A 331 6.76 -1.29 10.87
C THR A 331 6.45 -0.01 11.65
N VAL A 332 7.46 0.63 12.25
CA VAL A 332 7.25 1.87 13.04
C VAL A 332 7.05 3.12 12.17
N ALA A 333 7.37 3.07 10.89
CA ALA A 333 7.13 4.16 9.95
C ALA A 333 5.68 4.22 9.45
N ILE A 334 4.86 3.19 9.67
CA ILE A 334 3.46 3.20 9.25
C ILE A 334 2.64 4.24 10.03
N PRO A 335 2.69 4.31 11.37
CA PRO A 335 2.05 5.41 12.11
C PRO A 335 2.60 6.79 11.74
N PHE A 336 3.90 6.89 11.43
CA PHE A 336 4.51 8.13 10.95
C PHE A 336 3.82 8.70 9.69
N LEU A 337 3.43 7.84 8.73
CA LEU A 337 2.66 8.28 7.56
C LEU A 337 1.28 8.86 7.95
N GLY A 338 0.69 8.41 9.05
CA GLY A 338 -0.53 8.99 9.61
C GLY A 338 -0.34 10.42 10.11
N VAL A 339 0.85 10.76 10.62
CA VAL A 339 1.16 12.13 11.07
C VAL A 339 1.10 13.14 9.92
N PHE A 340 1.49 12.76 8.70
CA PHE A 340 1.44 13.65 7.53
C PHE A 340 0.02 14.01 7.09
N VAL A 341 -0.95 13.16 7.35
CA VAL A 341 -2.35 13.41 7.01
C VAL A 341 -3.21 13.68 8.26
N GLY A 342 -2.58 13.97 9.38
CA GLY A 342 -3.26 14.11 10.67
C GLY A 342 -4.33 15.19 10.71
N SER A 343 -4.12 16.33 10.04
CA SER A 343 -5.13 17.38 9.88
C SER A 343 -6.06 17.15 8.69
N GLY A 344 -5.84 16.09 7.89
CA GLY A 344 -6.64 15.85 6.68
C GLY A 344 -6.62 17.03 5.72
N GLN A 345 -7.78 17.37 5.20
CA GLN A 345 -8.01 18.50 4.30
C GLN A 345 -8.19 19.85 5.02
N TYR A 346 -7.97 19.89 6.36
CA TYR A 346 -8.39 21.00 7.19
C TYR A 346 -7.23 21.88 7.66
N LYS A 347 -7.57 23.17 7.88
CA LYS A 347 -6.65 24.17 8.39
C LYS A 347 -6.99 24.51 9.86
N PHE A 348 -6.50 23.72 10.77
CA PHE A 348 -6.58 23.96 12.21
C PHE A 348 -5.36 23.41 12.96
N PRO A 349 -5.04 23.94 14.15
CA PRO A 349 -4.00 23.41 15.02
C PRO A 349 -4.21 21.95 15.32
N THR A 350 -3.20 21.12 15.00
CA THR A 350 -3.29 19.67 15.15
C THR A 350 -2.13 19.13 15.97
N ARG A 351 -2.45 18.47 17.10
CA ARG A 351 -1.48 17.74 17.90
C ARG A 351 -1.78 16.25 17.83
N MET A 352 -0.80 15.48 17.42
CA MET A 352 -0.88 14.03 17.50
C MET A 352 0.26 13.48 18.35
N LYS A 353 -0.02 12.39 19.05
CA LYS A 353 0.96 11.55 19.71
C LYS A 353 0.62 10.09 19.43
N LEU A 354 1.49 9.39 18.72
CA LEU A 354 1.32 8.01 18.31
C LEU A 354 2.44 7.16 18.93
N ASP A 355 2.12 6.42 20.00
CA ASP A 355 3.06 5.53 20.67
C ASP A 355 3.07 4.16 19.97
N CYS A 356 4.17 3.84 19.31
CA CYS A 356 4.39 2.56 18.62
C CYS A 356 4.85 1.51 19.63
N VAL A 357 4.03 0.48 19.88
CA VAL A 357 4.20 -0.43 21.01
C VAL A 357 4.42 -1.87 20.54
N ALA A 358 5.46 -2.53 21.06
CA ALA A 358 5.70 -3.95 20.83
C ALA A 358 4.68 -4.81 21.58
N THR A 359 4.25 -5.93 20.96
CA THR A 359 3.37 -6.96 21.53
C THR A 359 3.77 -8.36 21.07
N HIS A 360 3.32 -9.42 21.78
CA HIS A 360 3.52 -10.80 21.33
C HIS A 360 2.50 -11.21 20.26
N LYS A 361 2.33 -10.36 19.23
CA LYS A 361 1.50 -10.63 18.05
C LYS A 361 2.35 -10.60 16.79
N GLN A 362 1.79 -11.06 15.67
CA GLN A 362 2.44 -10.89 14.38
C GLN A 362 2.71 -9.40 14.11
N THR A 363 3.82 -9.11 13.46
CA THR A 363 4.23 -7.74 13.10
C THR A 363 3.16 -7.03 12.28
N THR A 364 2.87 -5.77 12.59
CA THR A 364 2.14 -4.87 11.68
C THR A 364 3.12 -4.16 10.76
N ASP A 365 2.69 -3.94 9.53
CA ASP A 365 3.44 -3.16 8.55
C ASP A 365 2.45 -2.59 7.51
N ALA A 366 2.94 -2.19 6.34
CA ALA A 366 2.13 -1.59 5.31
C ALA A 366 0.94 -2.48 4.87
N TYR A 367 -0.27 -2.02 5.12
CA TYR A 367 -1.50 -2.52 4.51
C TYR A 367 -2.21 -1.34 3.84
N ARG A 368 -2.70 -1.52 2.62
CA ARG A 368 -3.29 -0.53 1.71
C ARG A 368 -3.79 0.73 2.42
N GLY A 369 -3.12 1.86 2.18
CA GLY A 369 -3.30 3.11 2.91
C GLY A 369 -2.25 3.40 3.99
N ALA A 370 -1.77 2.40 4.76
CA ALA A 370 -0.61 2.45 5.65
C ALA A 370 -0.54 3.72 6.53
N GLY A 371 -1.24 3.73 7.66
CA GLY A 371 -1.29 4.86 8.61
C GLY A 371 -2.31 5.94 8.25
N ARG A 372 -2.58 6.13 6.95
CA ARG A 372 -3.53 7.16 6.47
C ARG A 372 -4.99 6.78 6.74
N PRO A 373 -5.48 5.55 6.48
CA PRO A 373 -6.84 5.15 6.86
C PRO A 373 -7.08 5.26 8.35
N GLU A 374 -6.05 4.95 9.16
CA GLU A 374 -6.12 5.04 10.62
C GLU A 374 -6.30 6.50 11.04
N ALA A 375 -5.41 7.40 10.61
CA ALA A 375 -5.46 8.81 10.99
C ALA A 375 -6.74 9.49 10.51
N ILE A 376 -7.15 9.28 9.26
CA ILE A 376 -8.36 9.86 8.68
C ILE A 376 -9.63 9.29 9.34
N TYR A 377 -9.62 8.01 9.77
CA TYR A 377 -10.73 7.44 10.54
C TYR A 377 -10.98 8.22 11.84
N TYR A 378 -9.93 8.45 12.64
CA TYR A 378 -10.06 9.22 13.88
C TYR A 378 -10.56 10.64 13.60
N LEU A 379 -9.97 11.30 12.63
CA LEU A 379 -10.31 12.67 12.25
C LEU A 379 -11.78 12.79 11.78
N GLU A 380 -12.18 12.01 10.80
CA GLU A 380 -13.50 12.12 10.18
C GLU A 380 -14.65 11.64 11.08
N ARG A 381 -14.36 10.70 11.98
CA ARG A 381 -15.31 10.29 13.02
C ARG A 381 -15.55 11.38 14.05
N ILE A 382 -14.48 12.03 14.52
CA ILE A 382 -14.65 13.09 15.52
C ILE A 382 -15.22 14.37 14.91
N MET A 383 -14.94 14.67 13.63
CA MET A 383 -15.55 15.76 12.88
C MET A 383 -17.08 15.58 12.77
N ASP A 384 -17.54 14.38 12.44
CA ASP A 384 -18.95 14.04 12.39
C ASP A 384 -19.62 14.14 13.76
N THR A 385 -18.95 13.66 14.81
CA THR A 385 -19.43 13.75 16.20
C THR A 385 -19.52 15.21 16.65
N PHE A 386 -18.53 16.05 16.32
CA PHE A 386 -18.55 17.47 16.64
C PHE A 386 -19.69 18.20 15.92
N ALA A 387 -19.90 17.92 14.64
CA ALA A 387 -21.00 18.51 13.87
C ALA A 387 -22.36 18.23 14.52
N ARG A 388 -22.59 16.99 14.95
CA ARG A 388 -23.82 16.60 15.66
C ARG A 388 -23.97 17.28 17.01
N GLU A 389 -22.88 17.39 17.79
CA GLU A 389 -22.90 18.05 19.11
C GLU A 389 -23.30 19.51 19.04
N ILE A 390 -22.88 20.22 17.98
CA ILE A 390 -23.25 21.63 17.77
C ILE A 390 -24.55 21.81 16.96
N GLY A 391 -25.15 20.72 16.46
CA GLY A 391 -26.38 20.74 15.65
C GLY A 391 -26.20 21.32 14.26
N MET A 392 -25.01 21.20 13.67
CA MET A 392 -24.67 21.69 12.34
C MET A 392 -24.56 20.51 11.35
N ASP A 393 -24.91 20.73 10.10
CA ASP A 393 -24.73 19.75 9.04
C ASP A 393 -23.25 19.36 8.88
N PRO A 394 -22.90 18.06 8.84
CA PRO A 394 -21.53 17.59 8.73
C PRO A 394 -20.77 18.10 7.50
N ALA A 395 -21.44 18.35 6.36
CA ALA A 395 -20.80 18.92 5.19
C ALA A 395 -20.45 20.40 5.41
N GLN A 396 -21.31 21.15 6.08
CA GLN A 396 -21.06 22.56 6.39
C GLN A 396 -19.87 22.74 7.34
N VAL A 397 -19.74 21.88 8.36
CA VAL A 397 -18.57 21.92 9.27
C VAL A 397 -17.28 21.66 8.48
N ARG A 398 -17.28 20.68 7.59
CA ARG A 398 -16.11 20.36 6.74
C ARG A 398 -15.78 21.54 5.81
N MET A 399 -16.77 22.06 5.10
CA MET A 399 -16.61 23.19 4.18
C MET A 399 -15.99 24.40 4.86
N LYS A 400 -16.39 24.68 6.09
CA LYS A 400 -15.88 25.84 6.85
C LYS A 400 -14.41 25.72 7.25
N ASN A 401 -13.90 24.50 7.40
CA ASN A 401 -12.58 24.25 7.95
C ASN A 401 -11.54 23.80 6.93
N PHE A 402 -11.89 23.66 5.65
CA PHE A 402 -10.93 23.27 4.62
C PHE A 402 -9.78 24.28 4.48
N ILE A 403 -8.63 23.77 4.01
CA ILE A 403 -7.53 24.61 3.57
C ILE A 403 -8.01 25.41 2.35
N PRO A 404 -7.98 26.75 2.38
CA PRO A 404 -8.38 27.56 1.24
C PRO A 404 -7.43 27.39 0.05
N ASN A 405 -7.96 27.54 -1.17
CA ASN A 405 -7.16 27.32 -2.39
C ASN A 405 -5.95 28.29 -2.51
N GLU A 406 -6.05 29.49 -1.96
CA GLU A 406 -4.97 30.48 -1.91
C GLU A 406 -3.81 30.13 -0.97
N ASP A 407 -3.98 29.14 -0.09
CA ASP A 407 -2.95 28.71 0.85
C ASP A 407 -2.00 27.63 0.25
N PHE A 408 -2.29 27.09 -0.94
CA PHE A 408 -1.40 26.13 -1.57
C PHE A 408 -0.18 26.78 -2.23
N PRO A 409 1.01 26.17 -2.13
CA PRO A 409 1.32 24.93 -1.39
C PRO A 409 1.24 25.14 0.14
N ALA A 410 0.49 24.25 0.83
CA ALA A 410 0.26 24.35 2.25
C ALA A 410 1.31 23.55 3.04
N ALA A 411 2.11 24.25 3.86
CA ALA A 411 3.13 23.59 4.70
C ALA A 411 2.47 22.77 5.82
N ILE A 412 2.88 21.50 5.95
CA ILE A 412 2.40 20.58 7.00
C ILE A 412 3.49 20.21 7.99
N SER A 413 4.74 20.60 7.73
CA SER A 413 5.89 20.33 8.59
C SER A 413 6.97 21.39 8.39
N PRO A 414 7.68 21.83 9.45
CA PRO A 414 8.82 22.73 9.35
C PRO A 414 10.01 22.13 8.58
N VAL A 415 10.04 20.80 8.34
CA VAL A 415 11.10 20.15 7.57
C VAL A 415 10.82 20.06 6.06
N GLY A 416 9.87 20.85 5.55
CA GLY A 416 9.72 21.09 4.12
C GLY A 416 8.70 20.22 3.38
N PHE A 417 7.85 19.48 4.09
CA PHE A 417 6.68 18.86 3.47
C PHE A 417 5.56 19.86 3.27
N ALA A 418 4.99 19.87 2.07
CA ALA A 418 3.84 20.71 1.75
C ALA A 418 2.84 19.92 0.90
N ILE A 419 1.57 20.17 1.12
CA ILE A 419 0.51 19.77 0.21
C ILE A 419 0.63 20.69 -1.00
N ASP A 420 0.95 20.12 -2.16
CA ASP A 420 1.26 20.90 -3.37
C ASP A 420 0.04 21.61 -3.96
N THR A 421 -1.06 20.87 -4.12
CA THR A 421 -2.31 21.35 -4.71
C THR A 421 -3.53 20.70 -4.05
N GLY A 422 -4.64 21.43 -4.01
CA GLY A 422 -5.94 20.93 -3.54
C GLY A 422 -7.07 21.85 -3.95
N ASP A 423 -8.28 21.31 -4.06
CA ASP A 423 -9.54 22.06 -4.22
C ASP A 423 -10.66 21.31 -3.49
N TYR A 424 -10.54 21.29 -2.17
CA TYR A 424 -11.39 20.46 -1.31
C TYR A 424 -12.84 20.94 -1.26
N ALA A 425 -13.03 22.25 -1.27
CA ALA A 425 -14.36 22.85 -1.29
C ALA A 425 -15.13 22.49 -2.58
N THR A 426 -14.49 22.61 -3.74
CA THR A 426 -15.09 22.21 -5.03
C THR A 426 -15.39 20.71 -5.07
N ASN A 427 -14.52 19.87 -4.52
CA ASN A 427 -14.72 18.41 -4.49
C ASN A 427 -15.93 18.03 -3.62
N LEU A 428 -16.05 18.57 -2.41
CA LEU A 428 -17.22 18.36 -1.56
C LEU A 428 -18.48 18.95 -2.19
N GLN A 429 -18.42 20.16 -2.75
CA GLN A 429 -19.56 20.76 -3.42
C GLN A 429 -20.02 19.91 -4.62
N ALA A 430 -19.09 19.34 -5.39
CA ALA A 430 -19.43 18.43 -6.48
C ALA A 430 -20.21 17.21 -5.98
N MET A 431 -19.89 16.65 -4.79
CA MET A 431 -20.68 15.59 -4.16
C MET A 431 -22.10 16.08 -3.82
N LEU A 432 -22.22 17.24 -3.18
CA LEU A 432 -23.50 17.78 -2.74
C LEU A 432 -24.43 18.15 -3.93
N ASP A 433 -23.85 18.54 -5.06
CA ASP A 433 -24.58 18.91 -6.28
C ASP A 433 -25.06 17.69 -7.10
N LEU A 434 -24.61 16.47 -6.77
CA LEU A 434 -25.03 15.26 -7.46
C LEU A 434 -26.52 14.97 -7.19
N PRO A 435 -27.31 14.66 -8.22
CA PRO A 435 -28.67 14.14 -8.02
C PRO A 435 -28.69 12.93 -7.09
N ALA A 436 -27.65 12.08 -7.18
CA ALA A 436 -27.46 10.90 -6.34
C ALA A 436 -27.47 11.24 -4.85
N TYR A 437 -26.78 12.31 -4.44
CA TYR A 437 -26.71 12.73 -3.04
C TYR A 437 -28.09 13.19 -2.53
N ALA A 438 -28.78 14.04 -3.27
CA ALA A 438 -30.13 14.48 -2.93
C ALA A 438 -31.14 13.31 -2.86
N GLU A 439 -31.01 12.35 -3.76
CA GLU A 439 -31.81 11.11 -3.73
C GLU A 439 -31.52 10.26 -2.48
N MET A 440 -30.26 10.18 -2.03
CA MET A 440 -29.88 9.50 -0.79
C MET A 440 -30.49 10.18 0.44
N GLU A 441 -30.51 11.52 0.48
CA GLU A 441 -31.16 12.28 1.56
C GLU A 441 -32.67 12.00 1.59
N ALA A 442 -33.32 12.12 0.44
CA ALA A 442 -34.77 11.84 0.34
C ALA A 442 -35.12 10.42 0.72
N GLU A 443 -34.32 9.45 0.32
CA GLU A 443 -34.52 8.03 0.64
C GLU A 443 -34.29 7.76 2.13
N ARG A 444 -33.26 8.34 2.75
CA ARG A 444 -33.04 8.30 4.20
C ARG A 444 -34.28 8.80 4.95
N ASP A 445 -34.79 9.97 4.56
CA ASP A 445 -35.92 10.60 5.24
C ASP A 445 -37.22 9.81 5.05
N ARG A 446 -37.43 9.24 3.86
CA ARG A 446 -38.55 8.32 3.57
C ARG A 446 -38.46 7.08 4.47
N LEU A 447 -37.30 6.43 4.54
CA LEU A 447 -37.10 5.24 5.36
C LEU A 447 -37.33 5.53 6.86
N ARG A 448 -36.82 6.67 7.35
CA ARG A 448 -37.05 7.13 8.74
C ARG A 448 -38.55 7.36 9.00
N SER A 449 -39.30 7.94 8.05
CA SER A 449 -40.72 8.13 8.17
C SER A 449 -41.53 6.81 8.24
N GLU A 450 -40.94 5.74 7.70
CA GLU A 450 -41.48 4.36 7.79
C GLU A 450 -41.03 3.63 9.09
N GLY A 451 -40.30 4.31 9.98
CA GLY A 451 -39.81 3.74 11.23
C GLY A 451 -38.56 2.86 11.10
N LYS A 452 -37.87 2.93 9.96
CA LYS A 452 -36.60 2.22 9.74
C LYS A 452 -35.41 3.05 10.25
N LEU A 453 -34.40 2.39 10.79
CA LEU A 453 -33.14 3.00 11.14
C LEU A 453 -32.30 3.18 9.88
N ALA A 454 -32.30 4.38 9.31
CA ALA A 454 -31.56 4.72 8.10
C ALA A 454 -30.65 5.91 8.34
N GLY A 455 -29.44 5.88 7.80
CA GLY A 455 -28.48 6.94 7.98
C GLY A 455 -27.65 7.22 6.74
N LEU A 456 -27.24 8.47 6.60
CA LEU A 456 -26.37 8.98 5.55
C LEU A 456 -25.04 9.38 6.17
N GLY A 457 -23.97 8.67 5.77
CA GLY A 457 -22.59 8.98 6.17
C GLY A 457 -21.88 9.76 5.08
N LEU A 458 -21.14 10.78 5.49
CA LEU A 458 -20.26 11.59 4.66
C LEU A 458 -18.87 11.60 5.28
N SER A 459 -17.84 11.46 4.47
CA SER A 459 -16.46 11.73 4.88
C SER A 459 -15.64 12.30 3.73
N THR A 460 -14.58 13.01 4.10
CA THR A 460 -13.57 13.46 3.16
C THR A 460 -12.24 12.75 3.48
N TYR A 461 -11.33 12.69 2.51
CA TYR A 461 -10.03 12.09 2.75
C TYR A 461 -8.95 12.76 1.91
N MET A 462 -7.73 12.67 2.40
CA MET A 462 -6.52 13.04 1.70
C MET A 462 -5.50 11.92 1.84
N GLU A 463 -4.71 11.72 0.80
CA GLU A 463 -3.61 10.75 0.79
C GLU A 463 -2.29 11.47 0.50
N VAL A 464 -1.22 11.10 1.20
CA VAL A 464 0.15 11.37 0.78
C VAL A 464 0.64 10.20 -0.07
N CYS A 465 1.05 10.45 -1.30
CA CYS A 465 1.55 9.40 -2.21
C CYS A 465 2.69 9.92 -3.09
N GLY A 466 3.28 9.01 -3.91
CA GLY A 466 4.40 9.39 -4.77
C GLY A 466 5.73 9.60 -4.04
N PHE A 467 5.72 9.71 -2.74
CA PHE A 467 6.84 9.90 -1.81
C PHE A 467 8.08 10.57 -2.41
N GLY A 468 8.14 11.88 -2.30
CA GLY A 468 9.30 12.72 -2.56
C GLY A 468 9.46 13.73 -1.43
N PRO A 469 10.58 14.42 -1.36
CA PRO A 469 11.80 14.23 -2.15
C PRO A 469 12.55 12.94 -1.78
N SER A 470 13.37 12.44 -2.69
CA SER A 470 14.25 11.28 -2.42
C SER A 470 15.21 11.52 -1.24
N GLY A 471 15.47 12.77 -0.90
CA GLY A 471 16.23 13.23 0.28
C GLY A 471 15.49 13.07 1.63
N LEU A 472 14.31 12.46 1.68
CA LEU A 472 13.69 11.95 2.93
C LEU A 472 14.67 11.09 3.77
N VAL A 473 15.71 10.60 3.13
CA VAL A 473 16.87 9.92 3.75
C VAL A 473 17.49 10.74 4.88
N ASP A 474 17.54 12.05 4.76
CA ASP A 474 18.12 12.94 5.80
C ASP A 474 17.29 12.98 7.09
N LEU A 475 16.10 12.38 7.08
CA LEU A 475 15.25 12.19 8.26
C LEU A 475 15.56 10.88 9.04
N GLY A 476 16.70 10.24 8.78
CA GLY A 476 17.15 9.05 9.49
C GLY A 476 16.76 7.72 8.82
N PHE A 477 16.24 7.75 7.58
CA PHE A 477 15.98 6.57 6.79
C PHE A 477 17.20 6.24 5.91
N SER A 478 18.10 5.37 6.36
CA SER A 478 19.27 4.96 5.58
C SER A 478 18.94 3.78 4.67
N TRP A 479 18.63 4.09 3.41
CA TRP A 479 18.27 3.08 2.40
C TRP A 479 19.38 2.09 2.08
N SER A 480 20.62 2.55 2.04
CA SER A 480 21.77 1.73 1.63
C SER A 480 22.23 0.73 2.71
N GLU A 481 22.04 1.06 3.98
CA GLU A 481 22.44 0.18 5.09
C GLU A 481 21.52 -1.06 5.22
N TYR A 482 20.29 -0.96 4.73
CA TYR A 482 19.23 -1.98 4.90
C TYR A 482 18.91 -2.77 3.64
N GLY A 483 19.74 -2.70 2.61
CA GLY A 483 19.63 -3.53 1.42
C GLY A 483 18.67 -3.01 0.36
N LEU A 484 18.14 -1.79 0.50
CA LEU A 484 17.45 -1.12 -0.60
C LEU A 484 18.47 -0.57 -1.59
N PRO A 485 18.37 -0.99 -2.85
CA PRO A 485 19.31 -0.56 -3.87
C PRO A 485 19.02 0.85 -4.43
N SER A 486 17.93 1.49 -4.02
CA SER A 486 17.48 2.78 -4.57
C SER A 486 16.68 3.58 -3.54
N ALA A 487 16.66 4.90 -3.69
CA ALA A 487 15.77 5.82 -2.97
C ALA A 487 14.36 5.87 -3.60
N PHE A 488 13.52 6.85 -3.24
CA PHE A 488 12.13 6.99 -3.73
C PHE A 488 11.99 7.47 -5.20
N ASN A 489 13.00 7.27 -6.01
CA ASN A 489 12.93 7.56 -7.44
C ASN A 489 12.23 6.45 -8.24
N GLY A 490 11.73 6.80 -9.42
CA GLY A 490 11.31 5.87 -10.47
C GLY A 490 12.39 5.73 -11.53
N SER A 491 12.43 4.59 -12.20
CA SER A 491 13.31 4.43 -13.36
C SER A 491 12.66 3.64 -14.48
N GLY A 492 12.88 4.08 -15.72
CA GLY A 492 12.31 3.48 -16.90
C GLY A 492 13.28 3.55 -18.07
N LEU A 493 13.25 2.53 -18.93
CA LEU A 493 13.95 2.47 -20.18
C LEU A 493 12.96 2.22 -21.31
N VAL A 494 13.04 3.00 -22.37
CA VAL A 494 12.27 2.78 -23.61
C VAL A 494 13.26 2.47 -24.72
N ARG A 495 13.05 1.32 -25.39
CA ARG A 495 13.85 0.87 -26.53
C ARG A 495 12.94 0.63 -27.71
N VAL A 496 13.24 1.24 -28.84
CA VAL A 496 12.60 0.94 -30.12
C VAL A 496 13.51 -0.01 -30.92
N ASN A 497 12.96 -1.14 -31.34
CA ASN A 497 13.66 -2.17 -32.07
C ASN A 497 13.78 -1.80 -33.55
N PRO A 498 14.68 -2.46 -34.33
CA PRO A 498 14.87 -2.16 -35.79
C PRO A 498 13.60 -2.31 -36.65
N ASP A 499 12.58 -2.99 -36.18
CA ASP A 499 11.29 -3.19 -36.85
C ASP A 499 10.21 -2.18 -36.42
N GLY A 500 10.59 -1.12 -35.67
CA GLY A 500 9.69 -0.10 -35.20
C GLY A 500 8.82 -0.50 -33.99
N THR A 501 8.93 -1.72 -33.47
CA THR A 501 8.29 -2.12 -32.20
C THR A 501 9.04 -1.51 -31.02
N ALA A 502 8.35 -1.32 -29.89
CA ALA A 502 8.97 -0.74 -28.71
C ALA A 502 8.85 -1.65 -27.48
N ASN A 503 9.88 -1.62 -26.63
CA ASN A 503 9.88 -2.21 -25.30
C ASN A 503 9.94 -1.09 -24.26
N VAL A 504 9.01 -1.14 -23.30
CA VAL A 504 9.04 -0.35 -22.08
C VAL A 504 9.53 -1.26 -20.97
N ILE A 505 10.64 -0.91 -20.34
CA ILE A 505 11.29 -1.74 -19.33
C ILE A 505 11.32 -0.93 -18.03
N ILE A 506 10.58 -1.41 -17.01
CA ILE A 506 10.40 -0.72 -15.72
C ILE A 506 10.65 -1.71 -14.60
N GLY A 507 11.39 -1.30 -13.55
CA GLY A 507 11.70 -2.17 -12.42
C GLY A 507 10.48 -2.52 -11.56
N THR A 508 9.45 -1.68 -11.58
CA THR A 508 8.24 -1.82 -10.77
C THR A 508 7.21 -2.74 -11.43
N GLY A 509 6.91 -3.87 -10.79
CA GLY A 509 5.90 -4.83 -11.26
C GLY A 509 4.48 -4.50 -10.80
N PRO A 510 3.44 -4.87 -11.57
CA PRO A 510 2.04 -4.78 -11.15
C PRO A 510 1.67 -5.93 -10.19
N SER A 511 0.66 -5.67 -9.35
CA SER A 511 -0.03 -6.69 -8.55
C SER A 511 -1.56 -6.60 -8.78
N GLY A 512 -1.95 -6.35 -10.04
CA GLY A 512 -3.34 -6.17 -10.45
C GLY A 512 -3.75 -4.76 -10.85
N GLN A 513 -2.87 -3.75 -10.68
CA GLN A 513 -3.20 -2.32 -10.89
C GLN A 513 -3.27 -1.90 -12.37
N GLY A 514 -3.07 -2.79 -13.33
CA GLY A 514 -3.18 -2.46 -14.76
C GLY A 514 -1.96 -1.72 -15.34
N HIS A 515 -0.80 -1.85 -14.73
CA HIS A 515 0.40 -1.10 -15.11
C HIS A 515 0.88 -1.39 -16.54
N LYS A 516 0.72 -2.62 -17.07
CA LYS A 516 1.06 -2.92 -18.47
C LYS A 516 0.31 -2.02 -19.43
N THR A 517 -0.99 -1.84 -19.19
CA THR A 517 -1.84 -0.97 -20.01
C THR A 517 -1.44 0.49 -19.83
N THR A 518 -1.31 0.95 -18.58
CA THR A 518 -0.99 2.35 -18.24
C THR A 518 0.34 2.79 -18.87
N TRP A 519 1.42 2.01 -18.72
CA TRP A 519 2.72 2.38 -19.29
C TRP A 519 2.74 2.30 -20.81
N THR A 520 1.97 1.37 -21.41
CA THR A 520 1.77 1.35 -22.86
C THR A 520 1.10 2.64 -23.35
N GLN A 521 0.06 3.14 -22.62
CA GLN A 521 -0.60 4.40 -22.96
C GLN A 521 0.36 5.59 -22.88
N ILE A 522 1.15 5.69 -21.80
CA ILE A 522 2.13 6.77 -21.59
C ILE A 522 3.15 6.80 -22.77
N VAL A 523 3.74 5.66 -23.12
CA VAL A 523 4.76 5.61 -24.15
C VAL A 523 4.14 5.83 -25.53
N SER A 524 2.97 5.25 -25.82
CA SER A 524 2.24 5.49 -27.07
C SER A 524 1.92 6.98 -27.26
N GLN A 525 1.42 7.65 -26.22
CA GLN A 525 1.13 9.08 -26.26
C GLN A 525 2.38 9.92 -26.57
N GLN A 526 3.51 9.57 -25.98
CA GLN A 526 4.75 10.31 -26.18
C GLN A 526 5.39 10.08 -27.55
N THR A 527 5.38 8.85 -28.04
CA THR A 527 6.11 8.46 -29.24
C THR A 527 5.25 8.45 -30.49
N GLY A 528 3.92 8.32 -30.36
CA GLY A 528 3.02 8.05 -31.49
C GLY A 528 3.12 6.62 -32.02
N ILE A 529 3.87 5.72 -31.36
CA ILE A 529 3.91 4.29 -31.68
C ILE A 529 2.57 3.67 -31.26
N GLU A 530 2.00 2.88 -32.17
CA GLU A 530 0.74 2.16 -31.89
C GLU A 530 0.88 1.25 -30.67
N MET A 531 -0.12 1.25 -29.80
CA MET A 531 -0.08 0.48 -28.54
C MET A 531 0.21 -1.00 -28.77
N ASP A 532 -0.27 -1.60 -29.85
CA ASP A 532 -0.07 -3.02 -30.15
C ASP A 532 1.38 -3.37 -30.49
N LYS A 533 2.17 -2.38 -30.89
CA LYS A 533 3.61 -2.50 -31.15
C LYS A 533 4.46 -2.28 -29.89
N ILE A 534 3.84 -1.96 -28.73
CA ILE A 534 4.56 -1.70 -27.48
C ILE A 534 4.41 -2.91 -26.55
N ARG A 535 5.54 -3.42 -26.06
CA ARG A 535 5.63 -4.47 -25.04
C ARG A 535 6.19 -3.91 -23.76
N VAL A 536 5.64 -4.36 -22.63
CA VAL A 536 6.10 -3.98 -21.29
C VAL A 536 6.82 -5.15 -20.63
N THR A 537 8.04 -4.90 -20.14
CA THR A 537 8.83 -5.80 -19.29
C THR A 537 8.97 -5.16 -17.91
N TYR A 538 8.77 -5.93 -16.85
CA TYR A 538 8.85 -5.47 -15.47
C TYR A 538 9.32 -6.57 -14.52
N GLY A 539 9.68 -6.16 -13.29
CA GLY A 539 9.94 -7.11 -12.21
C GLY A 539 11.10 -8.07 -12.47
N ASP A 540 12.09 -7.67 -13.27
CA ASP A 540 13.28 -8.43 -13.60
C ASP A 540 14.52 -7.57 -13.35
N THR A 541 15.35 -7.95 -12.38
CA THR A 541 16.49 -7.11 -11.96
C THR A 541 17.68 -7.13 -12.92
N LYS A 542 17.70 -8.02 -13.93
CA LYS A 542 18.70 -8.02 -15.00
C LYS A 542 18.27 -7.16 -16.20
N GLU A 543 16.96 -7.13 -16.47
CA GLU A 543 16.42 -6.41 -17.63
C GLU A 543 16.09 -4.95 -17.27
N ALA A 544 15.50 -4.75 -16.10
CA ALA A 544 14.95 -3.47 -15.71
C ALA A 544 15.93 -2.64 -14.86
N PRO A 545 15.89 -1.31 -14.99
CA PRO A 545 16.62 -0.42 -14.10
C PRO A 545 16.17 -0.59 -12.64
N VAL A 546 17.06 -0.30 -11.71
CA VAL A 546 16.79 -0.43 -10.28
C VAL A 546 15.71 0.55 -9.83
N THR A 547 14.72 0.06 -9.09
CA THR A 547 13.65 0.82 -8.42
C THR A 547 13.27 0.12 -7.12
N ILE A 548 12.57 0.83 -6.24
CA ILE A 548 12.15 0.26 -4.95
C ILE A 548 10.81 -0.47 -4.99
N GLY A 549 10.12 -0.50 -6.12
CA GLY A 549 8.87 -1.27 -6.28
C GLY A 549 7.57 -0.47 -6.19
N SER A 550 6.42 -1.20 -6.15
CA SER A 550 5.05 -0.66 -6.22
C SER A 550 4.39 -0.64 -4.85
N PHE A 551 4.19 0.55 -4.28
CA PHE A 551 3.52 0.78 -3.00
C PHE A 551 3.17 2.27 -2.85
N GLY A 552 2.37 2.65 -1.85
CA GLY A 552 2.11 4.05 -1.51
C GLY A 552 1.58 4.87 -2.68
N SER A 553 0.77 4.27 -3.53
CA SER A 553 0.15 4.89 -4.72
C SER A 553 1.15 5.61 -5.64
N ARG A 554 2.45 5.19 -5.65
CA ARG A 554 3.55 5.92 -6.31
C ARG A 554 3.72 5.62 -7.80
N SER A 555 3.29 4.43 -8.27
CA SER A 555 3.73 3.92 -9.59
C SER A 555 3.36 4.83 -10.76
N ALA A 556 2.16 5.41 -10.79
CA ALA A 556 1.77 6.33 -11.86
C ALA A 556 2.56 7.64 -11.81
N ALA A 557 2.66 8.26 -10.63
CA ALA A 557 3.30 9.55 -10.45
C ALA A 557 4.84 9.50 -10.60
N VAL A 558 5.48 8.39 -10.23
CA VAL A 558 6.95 8.29 -10.16
C VAL A 558 7.50 7.41 -11.29
N ASP A 559 7.10 6.14 -11.36
CA ASP A 559 7.60 5.23 -12.42
C ASP A 559 7.00 5.56 -13.79
N GLY A 560 5.73 5.99 -13.83
CA GLY A 560 5.07 6.50 -15.03
C GLY A 560 5.78 7.75 -15.58
N SER A 561 6.23 8.66 -14.72
CA SER A 561 7.01 9.84 -15.12
C SER A 561 8.38 9.46 -15.67
N ALA A 562 9.05 8.47 -15.10
CA ALA A 562 10.30 7.95 -15.67
C ALA A 562 10.08 7.34 -17.08
N ALA A 563 9.00 6.61 -17.29
CA ALA A 563 8.63 6.10 -18.60
C ALA A 563 8.31 7.23 -19.60
N PHE A 564 7.58 8.25 -19.15
CA PHE A 564 7.26 9.44 -19.93
C PHE A 564 8.51 10.18 -20.39
N GLU A 565 9.46 10.45 -19.50
CA GLU A 565 10.73 11.11 -19.82
C GLU A 565 11.62 10.26 -20.74
N ALA A 566 11.69 8.95 -20.49
CA ALA A 566 12.45 8.05 -21.37
C ALA A 566 11.87 8.05 -22.78
N ALA A 567 10.55 7.99 -22.91
CA ALA A 567 9.85 8.06 -24.20
C ALA A 567 10.05 9.42 -24.89
N ALA A 568 10.06 10.52 -24.14
CA ALA A 568 10.35 11.86 -24.67
C ALA A 568 11.78 11.96 -25.24
N LYS A 569 12.77 11.38 -24.55
CA LYS A 569 14.16 11.30 -25.06
C LYS A 569 14.26 10.48 -26.36
N VAL A 570 13.56 9.33 -26.42
CA VAL A 570 13.47 8.51 -27.64
C VAL A 570 12.84 9.30 -28.78
N ARG A 571 11.70 9.97 -28.52
CA ARG A 571 11.01 10.82 -29.50
C ARG A 571 11.93 11.94 -30.03
N THR A 572 12.70 12.60 -29.16
CA THR A 572 13.63 13.65 -29.54
C THR A 572 14.70 13.10 -30.50
N LYS A 573 15.27 11.92 -30.21
CA LYS A 573 16.24 11.26 -31.07
C LYS A 573 15.62 10.85 -32.41
N ALA A 574 14.42 10.28 -32.37
CA ALA A 574 13.66 9.92 -33.59
C ALA A 574 13.33 11.14 -34.44
N GLY A 575 13.00 12.27 -33.83
CA GLY A 575 12.73 13.54 -34.51
C GLY A 575 13.91 14.03 -35.35
N LYS A 576 15.13 13.91 -34.84
CA LYS A 576 16.36 14.26 -35.58
C LYS A 576 16.58 13.36 -36.80
N ILE A 577 16.37 12.07 -36.64
CA ILE A 577 16.48 11.11 -37.75
C ILE A 577 15.37 11.37 -38.80
N ALA A 578 14.12 11.59 -38.33
CA ALA A 578 13.02 11.89 -39.22
C ALA A 578 13.24 13.20 -40.00
N ALA A 579 13.75 14.25 -39.35
CA ALA A 579 14.10 15.51 -39.99
C ALA A 579 15.16 15.32 -41.09
N HIS A 580 16.19 14.52 -40.82
CA HIS A 580 17.22 14.17 -41.77
C HIS A 580 16.63 13.42 -42.99
N LEU A 581 15.80 12.39 -42.75
CA LEU A 581 15.19 11.58 -43.81
C LEU A 581 14.18 12.37 -44.65
N LEU A 582 13.47 13.31 -44.03
CA LEU A 582 12.45 14.13 -44.69
C LEU A 582 13.00 15.45 -45.23
N GLU A 583 14.30 15.72 -45.08
CA GLU A 583 14.92 17.01 -45.41
C GLU A 583 14.08 18.18 -44.91
N ALA A 584 13.79 18.19 -43.58
CA ALA A 584 12.95 19.16 -42.91
C ALA A 584 13.62 19.65 -41.63
N SER A 585 13.09 20.74 -41.03
CA SER A 585 13.53 21.19 -39.69
C SER A 585 13.02 20.25 -38.58
N GLU A 586 13.82 20.02 -37.54
CA GLU A 586 13.40 19.25 -36.40
C GLU A 586 12.14 19.83 -35.75
N GLU A 587 11.99 21.15 -35.77
CA GLU A 587 10.83 21.88 -35.18
C GLU A 587 9.51 21.60 -35.92
N ASP A 588 9.59 21.17 -37.21
CA ASP A 588 8.45 20.84 -38.06
C ASP A 588 8.03 19.37 -37.95
N ILE A 589 8.81 18.52 -37.27
CA ILE A 589 8.47 17.11 -37.12
C ILE A 589 7.36 16.90 -36.09
N ARG A 590 6.33 16.16 -36.51
CA ARG A 590 5.20 15.74 -35.62
C ARG A 590 5.07 14.22 -35.71
N PHE A 591 4.78 13.60 -34.56
CA PHE A 591 4.57 12.15 -34.44
C PHE A 591 3.08 11.87 -34.25
N ALA A 592 2.51 11.04 -35.06
CA ALA A 592 1.16 10.50 -34.94
C ALA A 592 0.99 9.22 -35.77
N ASP A 593 0.07 8.36 -35.41
CA ASP A 593 -0.38 7.19 -36.15
C ASP A 593 0.79 6.31 -36.68
N GLY A 594 1.80 6.07 -35.85
CA GLY A 594 2.95 5.20 -36.18
C GLY A 594 3.98 5.82 -37.13
N ALA A 595 3.95 7.12 -37.39
CA ALA A 595 4.86 7.82 -38.28
C ALA A 595 5.25 9.22 -37.77
N ALA A 596 6.36 9.73 -38.33
CA ALA A 596 6.73 11.14 -38.25
C ALA A 596 6.37 11.84 -39.56
N HIS A 597 5.76 13.03 -39.46
CA HIS A 597 5.41 13.85 -40.62
C HIS A 597 5.87 15.28 -40.46
N VAL A 598 5.98 15.98 -41.59
CA VAL A 598 6.26 17.41 -41.60
C VAL A 598 4.99 18.20 -41.33
N ALA A 599 5.02 19.12 -40.39
CA ALA A 599 3.89 20.00 -40.04
C ALA A 599 3.42 20.76 -41.32
N GLY A 600 2.12 20.72 -41.60
CA GLY A 600 1.52 21.32 -42.78
C GLY A 600 1.71 20.52 -44.09
N SER A 601 2.42 19.39 -44.07
CA SER A 601 2.63 18.51 -45.22
C SER A 601 2.52 17.03 -44.79
N PRO A 602 1.35 16.54 -44.40
CA PRO A 602 1.19 15.21 -43.83
C PRO A 602 1.55 14.05 -44.80
N ASP A 603 1.51 14.29 -46.10
CA ASP A 603 1.95 13.34 -47.09
C ASP A 603 3.48 13.13 -47.08
N LYS A 604 4.25 14.08 -46.53
CA LYS A 604 5.67 13.97 -46.29
C LYS A 604 5.92 13.33 -44.92
N SER A 605 5.99 12.01 -44.92
CA SER A 605 6.07 11.21 -43.67
C SER A 605 7.11 10.08 -43.81
N VAL A 606 7.58 9.63 -42.67
CA VAL A 606 8.46 8.46 -42.48
C VAL A 606 7.96 7.62 -41.31
N SER A 607 7.88 6.32 -41.50
CA SER A 607 7.38 5.38 -40.50
C SER A 607 8.38 5.13 -39.36
N TRP A 608 7.89 4.65 -38.22
CA TRP A 608 8.76 4.28 -37.10
C TRP A 608 9.75 3.16 -37.44
N ASP A 609 9.37 2.21 -38.33
CA ASP A 609 10.29 1.15 -38.76
C ASP A 609 11.41 1.69 -39.65
N GLU A 610 11.13 2.68 -40.49
CA GLU A 610 12.18 3.34 -41.29
C GLU A 610 13.13 4.16 -40.42
N ILE A 611 12.59 4.94 -39.47
CA ILE A 611 13.39 5.70 -38.50
C ILE A 611 14.27 4.75 -37.66
N ALA A 612 13.68 3.65 -37.19
CA ALA A 612 14.39 2.67 -36.38
C ALA A 612 15.48 1.95 -37.17
N LYS A 613 15.22 1.56 -38.43
CA LYS A 613 16.26 0.98 -39.32
C LYS A 613 17.48 1.89 -39.47
N VAL A 614 17.26 3.18 -39.69
CA VAL A 614 18.35 4.17 -39.81
C VAL A 614 19.08 4.30 -38.47
N ALA A 615 18.39 4.31 -37.33
CA ALA A 615 18.99 4.39 -36.02
C ALA A 615 20.01 3.28 -35.71
N TYR A 616 19.83 2.10 -36.30
CA TYR A 616 20.75 0.96 -36.17
C TYR A 616 21.74 0.82 -37.32
N GLN A 617 21.82 1.82 -38.21
CA GLN A 617 22.76 1.87 -39.33
C GLN A 617 23.62 3.15 -39.25
N PRO A 618 24.74 3.13 -38.49
CA PRO A 618 25.52 4.35 -38.19
C PRO A 618 25.93 5.20 -39.40
N HIS A 619 26.11 4.60 -40.54
CA HIS A 619 26.48 5.29 -41.78
C HIS A 619 25.33 6.10 -42.44
N LEU A 620 24.09 5.89 -42.00
CA LEU A 620 22.90 6.62 -42.44
C LEU A 620 22.43 7.67 -41.45
N LEU A 621 23.06 7.73 -40.26
CA LEU A 621 22.70 8.70 -39.24
C LEU A 621 23.21 10.11 -39.58
N PRO A 622 22.53 11.16 -39.06
CA PRO A 622 23.09 12.51 -39.06
C PRO A 622 24.48 12.53 -38.39
N GLU A 623 25.34 13.41 -38.88
CA GLU A 623 26.72 13.55 -38.33
C GLU A 623 26.72 13.81 -36.81
N GLY A 624 27.57 13.07 -36.11
CA GLY A 624 27.70 13.17 -34.64
C GLY A 624 26.62 12.48 -33.82
N MET A 625 25.66 11.75 -34.45
CA MET A 625 24.61 11.02 -33.74
C MET A 625 25.04 9.58 -33.42
N GLU A 626 24.81 9.16 -32.15
CA GLU A 626 25.01 7.78 -31.72
C GLU A 626 23.98 6.83 -32.31
N GLY A 627 24.40 5.60 -32.67
CA GLY A 627 23.53 4.53 -33.10
C GLY A 627 22.59 4.00 -31.97
N GLY A 628 21.58 3.20 -32.38
CA GLY A 628 20.58 2.64 -31.49
C GLY A 628 19.42 3.60 -31.20
N MET A 629 18.32 3.07 -30.69
CA MET A 629 17.10 3.84 -30.39
C MET A 629 16.58 3.46 -29.00
N GLU A 630 17.31 3.86 -27.97
CA GLU A 630 16.91 3.67 -26.58
C GLU A 630 17.25 4.86 -25.72
N ALA A 631 16.50 5.04 -24.65
CA ALA A 631 16.78 6.03 -23.62
C ALA A 631 16.34 5.54 -22.25
N HIS A 632 17.14 5.90 -21.25
CA HIS A 632 16.88 5.69 -19.85
C HIS A 632 16.55 7.03 -19.16
N ALA A 633 15.60 6.99 -18.22
CA ALA A 633 15.30 8.10 -17.32
C ALA A 633 15.16 7.60 -15.88
N ILE A 634 15.64 8.42 -14.97
CA ILE A 634 15.38 8.31 -13.53
C ILE A 634 14.61 9.56 -13.14
N PHE A 635 13.39 9.38 -12.67
CA PHE A 635 12.57 10.46 -12.15
C PHE A 635 12.65 10.48 -10.62
N SER A 636 13.12 11.60 -10.07
CA SER A 636 13.18 11.85 -8.63
C SER A 636 12.18 12.94 -8.28
N PRO A 637 11.06 12.63 -7.62
CA PRO A 637 10.05 13.63 -7.31
C PRO A 637 10.60 14.65 -6.30
N ALA A 638 10.28 15.93 -6.52
CA ALA A 638 10.68 17.02 -5.63
C ALA A 638 9.81 17.10 -4.38
N ASN A 639 8.60 16.54 -4.41
CA ASN A 639 7.65 16.50 -3.31
C ASN A 639 6.75 15.23 -3.45
N ALA A 640 5.94 14.96 -2.44
CA ALA A 640 4.83 14.01 -2.55
C ALA A 640 3.70 14.60 -3.42
N THR A 641 2.79 13.76 -3.87
CA THR A 641 1.52 14.16 -4.49
C THR A 641 0.35 13.85 -3.56
N TRP A 642 -0.73 14.64 -3.63
CA TRP A 642 -1.80 14.63 -2.64
C TRP A 642 -3.17 14.43 -3.30
N PRO A 643 -3.57 13.19 -3.64
CA PRO A 643 -4.94 12.91 -4.06
C PRO A 643 -5.89 13.03 -2.87
N PHE A 644 -7.15 13.33 -3.18
CA PHE A 644 -8.19 13.55 -2.19
C PHE A 644 -9.57 13.18 -2.73
N GLY A 645 -10.58 13.20 -1.87
CA GLY A 645 -11.94 12.94 -2.32
C GLY A 645 -12.97 13.03 -1.21
N THR A 646 -14.22 12.88 -1.63
CA THR A 646 -15.41 12.84 -0.78
C THR A 646 -16.18 11.55 -1.05
N MET A 647 -16.63 10.89 0.01
CA MET A 647 -17.44 9.67 -0.07
C MET A 647 -18.74 9.83 0.71
N ALA A 648 -19.82 9.29 0.16
CA ALA A 648 -21.14 9.24 0.79
C ALA A 648 -21.70 7.83 0.75
N CYS A 649 -22.36 7.42 1.85
CA CYS A 649 -22.97 6.10 1.99
C CYS A 649 -24.36 6.22 2.63
N LEU A 650 -25.37 5.65 2.00
CA LEU A 650 -26.67 5.42 2.61
C LEU A 650 -26.75 3.98 3.12
N ALA A 651 -27.03 3.82 4.40
CA ALA A 651 -27.16 2.50 5.03
C ALA A 651 -28.40 2.41 5.91
N THR A 652 -28.86 1.19 6.16
CA THR A 652 -29.91 0.85 7.14
C THR A 652 -29.38 -0.11 8.18
N VAL A 653 -29.93 -0.01 9.40
CA VAL A 653 -29.68 -0.94 10.49
C VAL A 653 -30.99 -1.66 10.81
N ASP A 654 -30.93 -2.97 10.93
CA ASP A 654 -32.07 -3.76 11.39
C ASP A 654 -32.21 -3.65 12.91
N ALA A 655 -33.37 -3.18 13.36
CA ALA A 655 -33.60 -2.87 14.78
C ALA A 655 -33.58 -4.11 15.70
N ASP A 656 -33.92 -5.29 15.16
CA ASP A 656 -34.01 -6.52 15.93
C ASP A 656 -32.69 -7.26 16.01
N THR A 657 -31.87 -7.17 14.95
CA THR A 657 -30.64 -7.95 14.81
C THR A 657 -29.35 -7.12 14.87
N GLY A 658 -29.43 -5.82 14.58
CA GLY A 658 -28.26 -4.95 14.39
C GLY A 658 -27.54 -5.13 13.06
N ASP A 659 -28.16 -5.87 12.11
CA ASP A 659 -27.57 -6.08 10.78
C ASP A 659 -27.51 -4.77 9.96
N VAL A 660 -26.39 -4.52 9.32
CA VAL A 660 -26.13 -3.32 8.53
C VAL A 660 -26.21 -3.63 7.06
N LYS A 661 -27.06 -2.90 6.34
CA LYS A 661 -27.19 -3.02 4.88
C LYS A 661 -26.84 -1.71 4.19
N ILE A 662 -25.85 -1.75 3.30
CA ILE A 662 -25.50 -0.64 2.42
C ILE A 662 -26.52 -0.58 1.29
N LEU A 663 -27.18 0.57 1.10
CA LEU A 663 -28.17 0.78 0.05
C LEU A 663 -27.58 1.49 -1.16
N ARG A 664 -26.69 2.45 -0.94
CA ARG A 664 -26.05 3.25 -2.00
C ARG A 664 -24.68 3.74 -1.56
N TRP A 665 -23.77 3.87 -2.53
CA TRP A 665 -22.42 4.40 -2.31
C TRP A 665 -22.01 5.32 -3.45
N VAL A 666 -21.53 6.51 -3.13
CA VAL A 666 -21.10 7.53 -4.09
C VAL A 666 -19.72 8.06 -3.72
N ASN A 667 -18.85 8.19 -4.70
CA ASN A 667 -17.53 8.82 -4.57
C ASN A 667 -17.39 10.01 -5.52
N VAL A 668 -16.67 11.04 -5.05
CA VAL A 668 -16.06 12.07 -5.89
C VAL A 668 -14.57 12.11 -5.55
N ASP A 669 -13.74 11.52 -6.41
CA ASP A 669 -12.30 11.39 -6.18
C ASP A 669 -11.51 12.37 -7.05
N ASP A 670 -10.33 12.82 -6.57
CA ASP A 670 -9.39 13.62 -7.33
C ASP A 670 -7.99 12.99 -7.27
N CYS A 671 -7.54 12.49 -8.41
CA CYS A 671 -6.20 11.94 -8.58
C CYS A 671 -5.36 12.72 -9.60
N GLY A 672 -5.66 14.02 -9.77
CA GLY A 672 -5.08 14.83 -10.81
C GLY A 672 -5.51 14.37 -12.21
N GLU A 673 -4.61 14.48 -13.17
CA GLU A 673 -4.86 13.99 -14.53
C GLU A 673 -5.07 12.48 -14.56
N VAL A 674 -6.03 12.02 -15.36
CA VAL A 674 -6.42 10.62 -15.44
C VAL A 674 -5.79 9.95 -16.66
N ILE A 675 -4.95 8.94 -16.45
CA ILE A 675 -4.35 8.17 -17.55
C ILE A 675 -5.37 7.22 -18.18
N ASN A 676 -6.07 6.44 -17.35
CA ASN A 676 -7.09 5.50 -17.80
C ASN A 676 -8.26 5.44 -16.81
N PRO A 677 -9.43 5.97 -17.17
CA PRO A 677 -10.59 6.00 -16.27
C PRO A 677 -11.01 4.63 -15.75
N MET A 678 -11.02 3.59 -16.61
CA MET A 678 -11.42 2.24 -16.19
C MET A 678 -10.47 1.64 -15.14
N ILE A 679 -9.17 1.93 -15.22
CA ILE A 679 -8.19 1.46 -14.23
C ILE A 679 -8.37 2.23 -12.93
N VAL A 680 -8.59 3.54 -12.98
CA VAL A 680 -8.88 4.37 -11.80
C VAL A 680 -10.12 3.85 -11.10
N ASP A 681 -11.23 3.64 -11.82
CA ASP A 681 -12.47 3.07 -11.26
C ASP A 681 -12.23 1.72 -10.57
N GLY A 682 -11.47 0.84 -11.23
CA GLY A 682 -11.11 -0.46 -10.66
C GLY A 682 -10.30 -0.37 -9.36
N GLN A 683 -9.43 0.66 -9.22
CA GLN A 683 -8.69 0.90 -7.98
C GLN A 683 -9.59 1.42 -6.87
N ILE A 684 -10.52 2.34 -7.17
CA ILE A 684 -11.50 2.85 -6.21
C ILE A 684 -12.44 1.73 -5.76
N HIS A 685 -13.04 0.96 -6.69
CA HIS A 685 -13.89 -0.20 -6.36
C HIS A 685 -13.20 -1.15 -5.37
N GLY A 686 -11.97 -1.56 -5.71
CA GLY A 686 -11.20 -2.47 -4.85
C GLY A 686 -10.81 -1.87 -3.51
N GLY A 687 -10.57 -0.56 -3.44
CA GLY A 687 -10.24 0.15 -2.20
C GLY A 687 -11.46 0.28 -1.28
N VAL A 688 -12.60 0.70 -1.83
CA VAL A 688 -13.87 0.82 -1.09
C VAL A 688 -14.32 -0.55 -0.57
N ALA A 689 -14.21 -1.61 -1.38
CA ALA A 689 -14.55 -2.97 -0.93
C ALA A 689 -13.71 -3.40 0.29
N GLN A 690 -12.42 -3.08 0.33
CA GLN A 690 -11.58 -3.36 1.50
C GLN A 690 -11.97 -2.51 2.72
N GLY A 691 -12.36 -1.24 2.53
CA GLY A 691 -12.86 -0.42 3.64
C GLY A 691 -14.22 -0.88 4.18
N ILE A 692 -15.12 -1.36 3.30
CA ILE A 692 -16.37 -2.02 3.71
C ILE A 692 -16.03 -3.28 4.51
N GLY A 693 -15.07 -4.09 4.04
CA GLY A 693 -14.58 -5.26 4.76
C GLY A 693 -14.09 -4.91 6.17
N GLN A 694 -13.26 -3.88 6.29
CA GLN A 694 -12.79 -3.35 7.59
C GLN A 694 -13.96 -2.90 8.48
N ALA A 695 -14.92 -2.16 7.92
CA ALA A 695 -16.02 -1.59 8.69
C ALA A 695 -17.03 -2.63 9.18
N LEU A 696 -17.29 -3.72 8.42
CA LEU A 696 -18.37 -4.67 8.73
C LEU A 696 -17.88 -6.04 9.23
N PHE A 697 -16.75 -6.55 8.71
CA PHE A 697 -16.45 -7.98 8.78
C PHE A 697 -15.11 -8.32 9.41
N GLU A 698 -14.05 -7.68 8.93
CA GLU A 698 -12.67 -8.11 9.10
C GLU A 698 -12.12 -7.72 10.49
N ASP A 699 -11.51 -8.69 11.18
CA ASP A 699 -10.89 -8.46 12.49
C ASP A 699 -9.89 -9.59 12.80
N ALA A 700 -8.63 -9.26 12.99
CA ALA A 700 -7.60 -10.18 13.45
C ALA A 700 -7.66 -10.33 14.98
N ILE A 701 -8.52 -11.21 15.46
CA ILE A 701 -8.83 -11.41 16.87
C ILE A 701 -7.79 -12.31 17.54
N TYR A 702 -7.13 -11.79 18.56
CA TYR A 702 -6.24 -12.55 19.44
C TYR A 702 -6.88 -12.80 20.79
N ASP A 703 -6.70 -14.02 21.34
CA ASP A 703 -7.06 -14.32 22.71
C ASP A 703 -5.97 -13.83 23.69
N SER A 704 -6.21 -14.01 24.99
CA SER A 704 -5.25 -13.61 26.03
C SER A 704 -3.95 -14.40 26.04
N GLN A 705 -3.91 -15.55 25.33
CA GLN A 705 -2.71 -16.37 25.15
C GLN A 705 -1.97 -16.01 23.84
N GLY A 706 -2.48 -15.03 23.10
CA GLY A 706 -1.90 -14.60 21.82
C GLY A 706 -2.18 -15.53 20.65
N ASN A 707 -3.17 -16.42 20.75
CA ASN A 707 -3.61 -17.20 19.62
C ASN A 707 -4.46 -16.34 18.67
N LEU A 708 -4.13 -16.35 17.38
CA LEU A 708 -4.96 -15.73 16.35
C LEU A 708 -6.18 -16.64 16.08
N LEU A 709 -7.36 -16.21 16.54
CA LEU A 709 -8.58 -16.98 16.41
C LEU A 709 -9.16 -16.93 14.99
N THR A 710 -8.84 -15.89 14.24
CA THR A 710 -9.34 -15.64 12.88
C THR A 710 -8.27 -15.93 11.82
N ALA A 711 -7.65 -17.12 11.88
CA ALA A 711 -6.54 -17.51 11.01
C ALA A 711 -6.96 -18.11 9.65
N GLY A 712 -8.23 -18.21 9.35
CA GLY A 712 -8.76 -18.80 8.10
C GLY A 712 -9.92 -17.97 7.52
N LEU A 713 -10.22 -18.16 6.21
CA LEU A 713 -11.30 -17.41 5.54
C LEU A 713 -12.71 -17.71 6.08
N ILE A 714 -12.87 -18.78 6.88
CA ILE A 714 -14.14 -19.08 7.56
C ILE A 714 -14.32 -18.16 8.77
N ASP A 715 -13.22 -17.92 9.51
CA ASP A 715 -13.24 -17.16 10.75
C ASP A 715 -12.92 -15.67 10.52
N TYR A 716 -12.24 -15.36 9.41
CA TYR A 716 -11.92 -14.02 8.92
C TYR A 716 -12.76 -13.74 7.66
N PRO A 717 -14.03 -13.34 7.82
CA PRO A 717 -14.90 -13.09 6.68
C PRO A 717 -14.45 -11.84 5.92
N MET A 718 -14.37 -11.97 4.60
CA MET A 718 -14.17 -10.86 3.68
C MET A 718 -15.47 -10.55 2.95
N PRO A 719 -15.69 -9.31 2.50
CA PRO A 719 -16.88 -8.98 1.74
C PRO A 719 -16.95 -9.79 0.44
N THR A 720 -18.14 -10.27 0.12
CA THR A 720 -18.46 -10.90 -1.15
C THR A 720 -19.09 -9.88 -2.11
N ALA A 721 -19.32 -10.27 -3.36
CA ALA A 721 -20.01 -9.41 -4.32
C ALA A 721 -21.46 -9.06 -3.90
N ALA A 722 -22.05 -9.82 -2.97
CA ALA A 722 -23.38 -9.54 -2.43
C ALA A 722 -23.38 -8.50 -1.29
N ASP A 723 -22.23 -8.27 -0.68
CA ASP A 723 -22.07 -7.37 0.46
C ASP A 723 -21.72 -5.94 0.04
N VAL A 724 -21.29 -5.76 -1.21
CA VAL A 724 -20.89 -4.46 -1.76
C VAL A 724 -21.98 -3.92 -2.71
N PRO A 725 -22.30 -2.63 -2.64
CA PRO A 725 -23.27 -2.02 -3.55
C PRO A 725 -22.63 -1.75 -4.92
N ASP A 726 -23.45 -1.39 -5.90
CA ASP A 726 -22.95 -0.68 -7.08
C ASP A 726 -22.40 0.68 -6.66
N TYR A 727 -21.18 0.99 -7.12
CA TYR A 727 -20.53 2.27 -6.80
C TYR A 727 -20.82 3.30 -7.89
N GLU A 728 -21.22 4.49 -7.47
CA GLU A 728 -21.32 5.66 -8.35
C GLU A 728 -20.05 6.49 -8.20
N LEU A 729 -19.23 6.55 -9.27
CA LEU A 729 -17.92 7.19 -9.23
C LEU A 729 -17.91 8.45 -10.08
N HIS A 730 -17.55 9.56 -9.47
CA HIS A 730 -17.38 10.87 -10.07
C HIS A 730 -15.98 11.40 -9.79
N ARG A 731 -15.57 12.48 -10.48
CA ARG A 731 -14.22 13.02 -10.33
C ARG A 731 -14.21 14.54 -10.45
N THR A 732 -13.35 15.15 -9.66
CA THR A 732 -12.74 16.46 -9.95
C THR A 732 -11.34 16.24 -10.49
N VAL A 733 -10.70 17.27 -11.04
CA VAL A 733 -9.35 17.20 -11.62
C VAL A 733 -8.54 18.40 -11.15
N THR A 734 -7.62 18.15 -10.24
CA THR A 734 -6.67 19.13 -9.71
C THR A 734 -5.26 18.61 -9.98
N PRO A 735 -4.62 18.95 -11.11
CA PRO A 735 -3.30 18.45 -11.47
C PRO A 735 -2.23 18.88 -10.47
N THR A 736 -1.14 18.08 -10.40
CA THR A 736 0.07 18.41 -9.64
C THR A 736 1.16 18.91 -10.57
N ASP A 737 2.01 19.81 -10.10
CA ASP A 737 3.22 20.23 -10.79
C ASP A 737 4.46 19.39 -10.41
N VAL A 738 4.31 18.43 -9.48
CA VAL A 738 5.40 17.56 -8.99
C VAL A 738 5.92 16.61 -10.06
N ASN A 739 5.10 16.29 -11.05
CA ASN A 739 5.46 15.40 -12.16
C ASN A 739 4.95 15.90 -13.52
N PRO A 740 5.58 15.50 -14.63
CA PRO A 740 5.28 16.05 -15.97
C PRO A 740 3.91 15.68 -16.54
N MET A 741 3.19 14.77 -15.91
CA MET A 741 1.87 14.32 -16.36
C MET A 741 0.71 14.91 -15.55
N GLY A 742 0.99 15.66 -14.47
CA GLY A 742 -0.05 16.19 -13.59
C GLY A 742 -0.84 15.14 -12.82
N VAL A 743 -0.37 13.89 -12.77
CA VAL A 743 -1.07 12.77 -12.17
C VAL A 743 -0.78 12.65 -10.67
N LYS A 744 -1.75 12.19 -9.90
CA LYS A 744 -1.59 11.77 -8.51
C LYS A 744 -1.89 10.27 -8.41
N GLY A 745 -1.45 9.62 -7.34
CA GLY A 745 -1.75 8.22 -7.12
C GLY A 745 -3.21 7.98 -6.74
N VAL A 746 -3.72 6.76 -6.95
CA VAL A 746 -5.11 6.40 -6.61
C VAL A 746 -5.23 4.99 -6.04
N GLY A 747 -4.09 4.29 -5.96
CA GLY A 747 -4.07 2.86 -5.60
C GLY A 747 -4.63 2.54 -4.22
N GLU A 748 -4.58 3.47 -3.28
CA GLU A 748 -4.99 3.30 -1.88
C GLU A 748 -6.17 4.20 -1.49
N ALA A 749 -6.49 5.20 -2.29
CA ALA A 749 -7.50 6.24 -2.05
C ALA A 749 -8.85 5.70 -1.56
N GLY A 750 -9.42 4.72 -2.27
CA GLY A 750 -10.71 4.12 -1.89
C GLY A 750 -10.73 3.52 -0.48
N THR A 751 -9.59 3.00 0.01
CA THR A 751 -9.51 2.40 1.35
C THR A 751 -9.38 3.47 2.45
N ILE A 752 -8.80 4.64 2.13
CA ILE A 752 -8.56 5.70 3.11
C ILE A 752 -9.87 6.36 3.55
N GLY A 753 -10.82 6.58 2.60
CA GLY A 753 -12.07 7.28 2.89
C GLY A 753 -13.23 6.39 3.34
N SER A 754 -13.22 5.10 3.05
CA SER A 754 -14.44 4.29 3.06
C SER A 754 -14.90 3.78 4.44
N ALA A 755 -14.01 3.37 5.32
CA ALA A 755 -14.43 2.77 6.59
C ALA A 755 -15.22 3.76 7.46
N GLN A 756 -14.72 4.97 7.64
CA GLN A 756 -15.40 6.02 8.41
C GLN A 756 -16.69 6.50 7.75
N THR A 757 -16.78 6.51 6.40
CA THR A 757 -18.01 6.86 5.70
C THR A 757 -19.16 5.92 6.11
N LEU A 758 -18.89 4.61 6.16
CA LEU A 758 -19.88 3.63 6.57
C LEU A 758 -20.18 3.72 8.08
N VAL A 759 -19.17 3.92 8.92
CA VAL A 759 -19.40 4.11 10.37
C VAL A 759 -20.24 5.37 10.62
N ASN A 760 -19.99 6.48 9.88
CA ASN A 760 -20.78 7.69 9.96
C ASN A 760 -22.25 7.41 9.58
N ALA A 761 -22.51 6.61 8.52
CA ALA A 761 -23.86 6.24 8.13
C ALA A 761 -24.60 5.44 9.21
N VAL A 762 -23.91 4.46 9.82
CA VAL A 762 -24.51 3.65 10.88
C VAL A 762 -24.78 4.47 12.14
N VAL A 763 -23.85 5.34 12.53
CA VAL A 763 -24.07 6.24 13.68
C VAL A 763 -25.18 7.25 13.40
N ASP A 764 -25.32 7.73 12.16
CA ASP A 764 -26.44 8.57 11.74
C ASP A 764 -27.79 7.83 11.83
N ALA A 765 -27.83 6.55 11.43
CA ALA A 765 -29.03 5.73 11.55
C ALA A 765 -29.48 5.54 13.01
N LEU A 766 -28.54 5.57 13.98
CA LEU A 766 -28.77 5.31 15.40
C LEU A 766 -28.76 6.58 16.26
N ALA A 767 -28.60 7.76 15.65
CA ALA A 767 -28.43 9.03 16.37
C ALA A 767 -29.62 9.37 17.27
N ASP A 768 -30.86 9.13 16.80
CA ASP A 768 -32.11 9.38 17.58
C ASP A 768 -32.24 8.46 18.78
N MET A 769 -31.51 7.34 18.82
CA MET A 769 -31.42 6.46 20.00
C MET A 769 -30.36 6.90 21.01
N GLY A 770 -29.55 7.92 20.70
CA GLY A 770 -28.47 8.41 21.54
C GLY A 770 -27.12 7.74 21.32
N VAL A 771 -26.97 6.86 20.30
CA VAL A 771 -25.70 6.23 19.98
C VAL A 771 -24.74 7.25 19.38
N ARG A 772 -23.59 7.48 19.98
CA ARG A 772 -22.57 8.45 19.55
C ARG A 772 -21.46 7.81 18.72
N HIS A 773 -21.19 6.53 18.97
CA HIS A 773 -20.16 5.77 18.28
C HIS A 773 -20.41 4.26 18.40
N VAL A 774 -19.94 3.52 17.40
CA VAL A 774 -19.81 2.06 17.44
C VAL A 774 -18.44 1.71 16.84
N ASP A 775 -17.61 0.98 17.59
CA ASP A 775 -16.32 0.53 17.08
C ASP A 775 -16.46 -0.49 15.94
N MET A 776 -15.52 -0.44 15.01
CA MET A 776 -15.40 -1.45 13.95
C MET A 776 -14.90 -2.80 14.52
N PRO A 777 -15.23 -3.94 13.85
CA PRO A 777 -16.21 -4.07 12.79
C PRO A 777 -17.66 -3.98 13.32
N LEU A 778 -18.53 -3.36 12.56
CA LEU A 778 -19.95 -3.14 12.87
C LEU A 778 -20.77 -4.45 12.71
N ARG A 779 -20.30 -5.50 13.38
CA ARG A 779 -20.98 -6.80 13.37
C ARG A 779 -22.36 -6.67 14.04
N PRO A 780 -23.38 -7.42 13.59
CA PRO A 780 -24.75 -7.32 14.10
C PRO A 780 -24.86 -7.29 15.62
N LYS A 781 -24.17 -8.19 16.30
CA LYS A 781 -24.13 -8.23 17.77
C LYS A 781 -23.63 -6.92 18.41
N ARG A 782 -22.56 -6.33 17.86
CA ARG A 782 -21.96 -5.09 18.42
C ARG A 782 -22.89 -3.90 18.20
N VAL A 783 -23.47 -3.78 17.02
CA VAL A 783 -24.44 -2.73 16.70
C VAL A 783 -25.68 -2.87 17.56
N TRP A 784 -26.23 -4.09 17.69
CA TRP A 784 -27.38 -4.37 18.56
C TRP A 784 -27.10 -4.03 20.03
N GLN A 785 -25.93 -4.38 20.55
CA GLN A 785 -25.52 -4.02 21.91
C GLN A 785 -25.49 -2.51 22.12
N ALA A 786 -24.90 -1.75 21.19
CA ALA A 786 -24.85 -0.29 21.26
C ALA A 786 -26.27 0.32 21.28
N MET A 787 -27.25 -0.24 20.53
CA MET A 787 -28.65 0.18 20.58
C MET A 787 -29.29 -0.10 21.95
N GLN A 788 -29.00 -1.25 22.58
CA GLN A 788 -29.55 -1.59 23.91
C GLN A 788 -28.95 -0.70 25.01
N GLU A 789 -27.65 -0.46 24.96
CA GLU A 789 -26.94 0.40 25.94
C GLU A 789 -27.44 1.84 25.87
N ALA A 790 -27.76 2.35 24.70
CA ALA A 790 -28.30 3.72 24.54
C ALA A 790 -29.74 3.88 25.04
N GLN A 791 -30.49 2.78 25.20
CA GLN A 791 -31.86 2.78 25.72
C GLN A 791 -31.93 2.55 27.24
N SER A 792 -30.83 2.12 27.86
CA SER A 792 -30.72 1.86 29.31
C SER A 792 -30.27 3.09 30.09
#